data_7cc6e87c7a22ddef9738d647e4389e7d
#
_entry.id   7cc6e87c7a22ddef9738d647e4389e7d
#
_cell.length_a   1.000
_cell.length_b   1.000
_cell.length_c   1.000
_cell.angle_alpha   90.00
_cell.angle_beta   90.00
_cell.angle_gamma   90.00
#
_symmetry.space_group_name_H-M   'P 1'
#
loop_
_entity.id
_entity.type
_entity.pdbx_description
1 polymer ?
#
loop_
_entity_poly.entity_id
_entity_poly.type
_entity_poly.pdbx_seq_one_letter_code
_entity_poly.pdbx_strand_id
1 'polypeptide(L)'
;MENSMDISLKIKEMAWRIRELREIEGFTPEDMAEKTGVSLEDYRKMENGEADLNFAFIYRCAEVFRVNVTDIIEGTSPNLRSYTVTRAGAGQQIAKAHGMVYYNMAHAFRNRIAEPLYVVSTYDEAAQNKDIELTTHEGQECDIVIEGNLMVQIGEHKEVLGPGDSIYYNSSTPHGMIAVNGKDCKFYAFVLRADAEVAEKVAEVVPTEQIIGSIHRDTKDRIYHKFIDVVEDEQGTPTSITFKNTEKFNFAFDLVDELSRKEPDKLCMLHISKNKTERRFTFTDMRKKSSQCANYFASLGIKKGDRVMLILRRHYQFWIAMLGLNKLGAVAIPAVDQLHEHDLEYRFQSAGVSAIVCTAEGEVSNYVDMAAKNCPTLQHKMLVGGKKEGWRSFNEEYKRFSTHFERTEDSPCGDDTMLMYFTSGTSGYPKIATHNYKYPLGHFHTAKYWHNVDPDGLHFTISDTGWAKAMWGKLYGQWLCEAATFVYDFDRFDAAEILPMFQKHHITTFCAPPTMLRMMIKQDISKYDFSSVRHMTTAGEALNPEVYRQFEKATGLQIKEGFGQTESTMIIGNLVGKPHKIGAMGKPAPIYKVELHNADGEQVKTSESGEIVINVKDGAPCGLFTGYYGDEEKTKEVWHDGYYHTGDVAWCDEDGYYWYVGRVDDVIKSSGYRIGPFEIESVIMELPYVLECGVSAVPDEVRGQIVKASIVLVNGTEGTDELKKEIQNYVKEKTAPYKYPRIVEFKESLPKTVSGKIQRNKL
;
A
#
# COMPACT_ATOMS: atom_id res chain seq x y z
N MET A 1 16.85 37.29 0.88
CA MET A 1 15.41 37.60 0.89
C MET A 1 14.54 36.34 0.80
N GLU A 2 14.91 35.31 0.03
CA GLU A 2 14.19 34.01 0.00
C GLU A 2 14.11 33.31 1.37
N ASN A 3 15.21 33.24 2.13
CA ASN A 3 15.21 32.58 3.46
C ASN A 3 14.30 33.23 4.53
N SER A 4 14.02 34.52 4.45
CA SER A 4 13.17 35.20 5.44
C SER A 4 11.67 35.03 5.17
N MET A 5 11.31 34.82 3.91
CA MET A 5 9.92 34.59 3.48
C MET A 5 9.46 33.17 3.83
N ASP A 6 10.35 32.19 3.76
CA ASP A 6 10.11 30.79 4.13
C ASP A 6 9.88 30.62 5.67
N ILE A 7 10.67 31.29 6.49
CA ILE A 7 10.53 31.23 7.96
C ILE A 7 9.21 31.84 8.43
N SER A 8 8.78 32.96 7.86
CA SER A 8 7.50 33.60 8.21
C SER A 8 6.30 32.73 7.84
N LEU A 9 6.39 31.99 6.74
CA LEU A 9 5.33 31.05 6.34
C LEU A 9 5.23 29.87 7.30
N LYS A 10 6.37 29.29 7.70
CA LYS A 10 6.43 28.18 8.68
C LYS A 10 5.88 28.58 10.05
N ILE A 11 6.19 29.79 10.54
CA ILE A 11 5.63 30.30 11.80
C ILE A 11 4.09 30.36 11.73
N LYS A 12 3.55 30.86 10.62
CA LYS A 12 2.09 30.92 10.42
C LYS A 12 1.44 29.56 10.37
N GLU A 13 2.07 28.59 9.75
CA GLU A 13 1.58 27.20 9.71
C GLU A 13 1.57 26.56 11.11
N MET A 14 2.65 26.72 11.89
CA MET A 14 2.71 26.24 13.28
C MET A 14 1.63 26.92 14.16
N ALA A 15 1.49 28.23 14.06
CA ALA A 15 0.48 29.00 14.77
C ALA A 15 -0.93 28.52 14.43
N TRP A 16 -1.20 28.24 13.18
CA TRP A 16 -2.47 27.71 12.72
C TRP A 16 -2.74 26.31 13.29
N ARG A 17 -1.74 25.42 13.33
CA ARG A 17 -1.87 24.09 13.95
C ARG A 17 -2.14 24.17 15.45
N ILE A 18 -1.49 25.09 16.16
CA ILE A 18 -1.76 25.33 17.58
C ILE A 18 -3.22 25.78 17.79
N ARG A 19 -3.70 26.72 16.99
CA ARG A 19 -5.10 27.16 17.04
C ARG A 19 -6.06 26.00 16.80
N GLU A 20 -5.80 25.20 15.77
CA GLU A 20 -6.62 24.06 15.43
C GLU A 20 -6.70 23.04 16.56
N LEU A 21 -5.58 22.70 17.19
CA LEU A 21 -5.53 21.80 18.35
C LEU A 21 -6.29 22.39 19.54
N ARG A 22 -6.15 23.68 19.82
CA ARG A 22 -6.90 24.37 20.89
C ARG A 22 -8.40 24.26 20.67
N GLU A 23 -8.88 24.51 19.45
CA GLU A 23 -10.30 24.41 19.11
C GLU A 23 -10.82 22.97 19.20
N ILE A 24 -10.01 21.98 18.80
CA ILE A 24 -10.32 20.55 18.90
C ILE A 24 -10.52 20.12 20.35
N GLU A 25 -9.65 20.59 21.24
CA GLU A 25 -9.69 20.28 22.67
C GLU A 25 -10.71 21.15 23.45
N GLY A 26 -11.30 22.15 22.78
CA GLY A 26 -12.32 23.03 23.35
C GLY A 26 -11.78 24.07 24.33
N PHE A 27 -10.48 24.37 24.28
CA PHE A 27 -9.88 25.40 25.12
C PHE A 27 -10.12 26.80 24.54
N THR A 28 -10.26 27.80 25.45
CA THR A 28 -10.25 29.21 25.09
C THR A 28 -8.81 29.72 24.97
N PRO A 29 -8.55 30.86 24.31
CA PRO A 29 -7.23 31.47 24.33
C PRO A 29 -6.75 31.82 25.77
N GLU A 30 -7.68 32.12 26.67
CA GLU A 30 -7.45 32.36 28.08
C GLU A 30 -6.93 31.11 28.81
N ASP A 31 -7.60 29.93 28.54
CA ASP A 31 -7.16 28.66 29.12
C ASP A 31 -5.75 28.29 28.64
N MET A 32 -5.47 28.52 27.36
CA MET A 32 -4.16 28.20 26.80
C MET A 32 -3.06 29.15 27.29
N ALA A 33 -3.36 30.43 27.47
CA ALA A 33 -2.42 31.38 28.06
C ALA A 33 -2.03 30.93 29.47
N GLU A 34 -2.98 30.53 30.33
CA GLU A 34 -2.76 30.00 31.66
C GLU A 34 -1.93 28.71 31.60
N LYS A 35 -2.35 27.72 30.77
CA LYS A 35 -1.69 26.42 30.66
C LYS A 35 -0.26 26.51 30.10
N THR A 36 -0.01 27.46 29.21
CA THR A 36 1.32 27.64 28.60
C THR A 36 2.18 28.67 29.38
N GLY A 37 1.62 29.33 30.41
CA GLY A 37 2.34 30.27 31.25
C GLY A 37 2.80 31.55 30.55
N VAL A 38 2.05 31.99 29.51
CA VAL A 38 2.32 33.26 28.82
C VAL A 38 1.16 34.22 29.02
N SER A 39 1.38 35.53 28.78
CA SER A 39 0.28 36.48 28.85
C SER A 39 -0.74 36.22 27.76
N LEU A 40 -2.01 36.53 28.01
CA LEU A 40 -3.08 36.39 26.99
C LEU A 40 -2.78 37.17 25.72
N GLU A 41 -2.17 38.35 25.85
CA GLU A 41 -1.76 39.17 24.71
C GLU A 41 -0.69 38.49 23.87
N ASP A 42 0.34 37.92 24.52
CA ASP A 42 1.43 37.21 23.85
C ASP A 42 0.90 35.92 23.21
N TYR A 43 0.07 35.17 23.95
CA TYR A 43 -0.58 33.96 23.39
C TYR A 43 -1.32 34.27 22.08
N ARG A 44 -2.15 35.32 22.06
CA ARG A 44 -2.89 35.73 20.85
C ARG A 44 -1.97 36.14 19.70
N LYS A 45 -0.87 36.84 19.97
CA LYS A 45 0.12 37.20 18.94
C LYS A 45 0.80 35.96 18.39
N MET A 46 1.19 35.02 19.25
CA MET A 46 1.80 33.72 18.85
C MET A 46 0.84 32.88 18.03
N GLU A 47 -0.41 32.73 18.48
CA GLU A 47 -1.45 31.96 17.78
C GLU A 47 -1.88 32.58 16.43
N ASN A 48 -1.71 33.90 16.28
CA ASN A 48 -1.95 34.60 15.00
C ASN A 48 -0.74 34.55 14.06
N GLY A 49 0.40 34.03 14.50
CA GLY A 49 1.65 34.06 13.74
C GLY A 49 2.25 35.46 13.59
N GLU A 50 1.95 36.36 14.55
CA GLU A 50 2.44 37.74 14.62
C GLU A 50 3.68 37.86 15.50
N ALA A 51 4.05 36.81 16.24
CA ALA A 51 5.23 36.70 17.06
C ALA A 51 5.95 35.37 16.82
N ASP A 52 7.24 35.33 17.09
CA ASP A 52 8.05 34.13 17.02
C ASP A 52 7.60 33.11 18.07
N LEU A 53 7.54 31.84 17.66
CA LEU A 53 7.21 30.69 18.50
C LEU A 53 8.51 30.13 19.07
N ASN A 54 8.78 30.38 20.34
CA ASN A 54 9.95 29.78 21.00
C ASN A 54 9.69 28.31 21.37
N PHE A 55 10.77 27.55 21.57
CA PHE A 55 10.67 26.11 21.85
C PHE A 55 9.83 25.81 23.09
N ALA A 56 10.03 26.53 24.19
CA ALA A 56 9.29 26.31 25.43
C ALA A 56 7.76 26.49 25.25
N PHE A 57 7.34 27.44 24.43
CA PHE A 57 5.93 27.63 24.08
C PHE A 57 5.38 26.46 23.23
N ILE A 58 6.10 26.08 22.15
CA ILE A 58 5.71 24.96 21.32
C ILE A 58 5.63 23.66 22.12
N TYR A 59 6.64 23.44 23.00
CA TYR A 59 6.71 22.27 23.86
C TYR A 59 5.51 22.21 24.83
N ARG A 60 5.19 23.32 25.54
CA ARG A 60 4.01 23.39 26.42
C ARG A 60 2.69 23.18 25.66
N CYS A 61 2.56 23.74 24.46
CA CYS A 61 1.41 23.47 23.62
C CYS A 61 1.30 21.97 23.28
N ALA A 62 2.42 21.33 22.93
CA ALA A 62 2.45 19.90 22.64
C ALA A 62 2.04 19.05 23.85
N GLU A 63 2.48 19.40 25.05
CA GLU A 63 2.07 18.74 26.30
C GLU A 63 0.57 18.91 26.58
N VAL A 64 0.08 20.16 26.54
CA VAL A 64 -1.35 20.44 26.75
C VAL A 64 -2.25 19.66 25.79
N PHE A 65 -1.85 19.56 24.53
CA PHE A 65 -2.61 18.84 23.49
C PHE A 65 -2.30 17.35 23.40
N ARG A 66 -1.32 16.84 24.18
CA ARG A 66 -0.86 15.45 24.14
C ARG A 66 -0.43 14.98 22.74
N VAL A 67 0.27 15.84 22.03
CA VAL A 67 0.83 15.57 20.70
C VAL A 67 2.36 15.65 20.75
N ASN A 68 3.04 15.14 19.70
CA ASN A 68 4.47 15.34 19.58
C ASN A 68 4.78 16.76 19.10
N VAL A 69 5.91 17.31 19.51
CA VAL A 69 6.39 18.62 19.03
C VAL A 69 6.44 18.68 17.49
N THR A 70 6.79 17.56 16.86
CA THR A 70 6.83 17.41 15.39
C THR A 70 5.45 17.56 14.76
N ASP A 71 4.37 17.15 15.41
CA ASP A 71 3.01 17.36 14.94
C ASP A 71 2.69 18.85 14.76
N ILE A 72 3.18 19.69 15.68
CA ILE A 72 2.99 21.14 15.59
C ILE A 72 3.93 21.75 14.55
N ILE A 73 5.19 21.32 14.49
CA ILE A 73 6.21 21.93 13.62
C ILE A 73 5.99 21.53 12.16
N GLU A 74 5.76 20.25 11.87
CA GLU A 74 5.70 19.72 10.50
C GLU A 74 4.30 19.36 10.04
N GLY A 75 3.34 19.19 10.96
CA GLY A 75 2.00 18.71 10.63
C GLY A 75 1.94 17.21 10.31
N THR A 76 2.96 16.44 10.73
CA THR A 76 3.05 14.99 10.58
C THR A 76 3.49 14.36 11.88
N SER A 77 2.89 13.21 12.24
CA SER A 77 3.31 12.46 13.41
C SER A 77 4.59 11.69 13.15
N PRO A 78 5.51 11.60 14.13
CA PRO A 78 6.63 10.68 14.07
C PRO A 78 6.17 9.24 13.95
N ASN A 79 6.89 8.44 13.15
CA ASN A 79 6.47 7.07 12.81
C ASN A 79 7.31 5.98 13.50
N LEU A 80 8.58 6.27 13.88
CA LEU A 80 9.49 5.27 14.44
C LEU A 80 9.17 4.98 15.91
N ARG A 81 9.25 3.69 16.32
CA ARG A 81 8.86 3.24 17.66
C ARG A 81 9.95 2.45 18.38
N SER A 82 10.91 1.89 17.65
CA SER A 82 11.97 1.03 18.21
C SER A 82 13.25 1.80 18.47
N TYR A 83 13.76 2.50 17.45
CA TYR A 83 14.94 3.35 17.55
C TYR A 83 14.95 4.41 16.44
N THR A 84 15.75 5.44 16.61
CA THR A 84 16.09 6.41 15.56
C THR A 84 17.58 6.70 15.59
N VAL A 85 18.17 6.97 14.42
CA VAL A 85 19.57 7.39 14.31
C VAL A 85 19.62 8.74 13.63
N THR A 86 20.03 9.76 14.39
CA THR A 86 20.29 11.09 13.83
C THR A 86 21.80 11.28 13.70
N ARG A 87 22.28 11.44 12.47
CA ARG A 87 23.70 11.64 12.20
C ARG A 87 24.16 13.06 12.60
N ALA A 88 25.45 13.23 12.84
CA ALA A 88 26.00 14.54 13.17
C ALA A 88 25.63 15.60 12.11
N GLY A 89 25.05 16.71 12.54
CA GLY A 89 24.55 17.78 11.67
C GLY A 89 23.18 17.53 11.01
N ALA A 90 22.54 16.37 11.23
CA ALA A 90 21.24 16.03 10.69
C ALA A 90 20.08 16.23 11.68
N GLY A 91 20.30 16.85 12.81
CA GLY A 91 19.24 17.24 13.75
C GLY A 91 18.26 18.22 13.12
N GLN A 92 16.97 18.04 13.37
CA GLN A 92 15.94 18.95 12.90
C GLN A 92 15.94 20.26 13.67
N GLN A 93 16.14 21.38 13.00
CA GLN A 93 16.05 22.70 13.65
C GLN A 93 14.59 23.00 14.00
N ILE A 94 14.31 23.18 15.29
CA ILE A 94 12.95 23.38 15.82
C ILE A 94 12.67 24.78 16.32
N ALA A 95 13.68 25.49 16.82
CA ALA A 95 13.52 26.84 17.31
C ALA A 95 14.82 27.63 17.21
N LYS A 96 14.68 28.97 17.21
CA LYS A 96 15.76 29.93 17.40
C LYS A 96 15.22 31.03 18.30
N ALA A 97 15.72 31.09 19.53
CA ALA A 97 15.29 32.09 20.50
C ALA A 97 16.45 32.49 21.44
N HIS A 98 16.48 33.72 21.90
CA HIS A 98 17.41 34.24 22.90
C HIS A 98 18.88 33.90 22.63
N GLY A 99 19.33 33.97 21.37
CA GLY A 99 20.70 33.61 20.96
C GLY A 99 20.99 32.11 20.92
N MET A 100 20.00 31.25 21.09
CA MET A 100 20.11 29.78 20.99
C MET A 100 19.40 29.20 19.78
N VAL A 101 20.01 28.19 19.21
CA VAL A 101 19.41 27.38 18.12
C VAL A 101 19.29 25.93 18.60
N TYR A 102 18.08 25.40 18.52
CA TYR A 102 17.74 24.08 19.02
C TYR A 102 17.53 23.11 17.83
N TYR A 103 18.14 21.93 17.92
CA TYR A 103 18.00 20.85 16.96
C TYR A 103 17.46 19.60 17.65
N ASN A 104 16.30 19.10 17.25
CA ASN A 104 15.75 17.84 17.77
C ASN A 104 16.51 16.65 17.18
N MET A 105 17.07 15.81 18.06
CA MET A 105 17.88 14.65 17.67
C MET A 105 17.08 13.36 17.57
N ALA A 106 15.79 13.38 17.92
CA ALA A 106 14.89 12.21 17.85
C ALA A 106 13.54 12.56 17.20
N HIS A 107 13.53 13.52 16.29
CA HIS A 107 12.30 14.03 15.66
C HIS A 107 11.43 12.95 14.99
N ALA A 108 12.04 11.88 14.50
CA ALA A 108 11.34 10.76 13.86
C ALA A 108 10.79 9.70 14.84
N PHE A 109 11.11 9.78 16.15
CA PHE A 109 10.70 8.79 17.14
C PHE A 109 9.40 9.21 17.83
N ARG A 110 8.41 8.30 17.87
CA ARG A 110 7.08 8.55 18.41
C ARG A 110 7.04 8.30 19.93
N ASN A 111 6.20 9.08 20.66
CA ASN A 111 5.93 8.92 22.09
C ASN A 111 7.21 8.91 22.97
N ARG A 112 8.08 9.89 22.73
CA ARG A 112 9.31 10.06 23.50
C ARG A 112 8.99 10.42 24.95
N ILE A 113 9.72 9.81 25.88
CA ILE A 113 9.74 10.22 27.30
C ILE A 113 10.73 11.36 27.55
N ALA A 114 11.62 11.60 26.59
CA ALA A 114 12.59 12.70 26.63
C ALA A 114 12.73 13.33 25.24
N GLU A 115 12.94 14.64 25.19
CA GLU A 115 13.32 15.37 23.99
C GLU A 115 14.84 15.59 23.99
N PRO A 116 15.63 14.80 23.26
CA PRO A 116 17.06 15.02 23.12
C PRO A 116 17.33 16.16 22.15
N LEU A 117 17.86 17.24 22.60
CA LEU A 117 18.17 18.44 21.85
C LEU A 117 19.68 18.64 21.74
N TYR A 118 20.16 19.01 20.56
CA TYR A 118 21.47 19.61 20.37
C TYR A 118 21.27 21.11 20.30
N VAL A 119 21.93 21.86 21.21
CA VAL A 119 21.74 23.30 21.36
C VAL A 119 23.04 24.03 21.05
N VAL A 120 22.92 25.10 20.27
CA VAL A 120 24.03 26.04 20.04
C VAL A 120 23.63 27.38 20.61
N SER A 121 24.31 27.79 21.70
CA SER A 121 24.16 29.12 22.28
C SER A 121 25.23 30.05 21.73
N THR A 122 24.82 31.08 21.02
CA THR A 122 25.75 32.06 20.42
C THR A 122 26.20 33.04 21.50
N TYR A 123 27.51 33.29 21.59
CA TYR A 123 28.05 34.31 22.50
C TYR A 123 27.58 35.70 22.07
N ASP A 124 27.00 36.44 23.01
CA ASP A 124 26.63 37.83 22.84
C ASP A 124 27.23 38.66 23.99
N GLU A 125 28.14 39.56 23.64
CA GLU A 125 28.80 40.47 24.61
C GLU A 125 27.79 41.40 25.30
N ALA A 126 26.74 41.80 24.61
CA ALA A 126 25.70 42.68 25.16
C ALA A 126 24.80 41.95 26.18
N ALA A 127 24.67 40.63 26.09
CA ALA A 127 23.92 39.81 27.02
C ALA A 127 24.65 39.57 28.34
N GLN A 128 26.00 39.68 28.38
CA GLN A 128 26.81 39.39 29.57
C GLN A 128 26.51 40.32 30.74
N ASN A 129 26.01 41.54 30.46
CA ASN A 129 25.71 42.57 31.47
C ASN A 129 24.21 42.74 31.74
N LYS A 130 23.38 41.79 31.26
CA LYS A 130 21.94 41.78 31.50
C LYS A 130 21.57 40.60 32.38
N ASP A 131 20.40 40.67 32.99
CA ASP A 131 19.81 39.51 33.65
C ASP A 131 19.47 38.45 32.65
N ILE A 132 19.73 37.19 32.98
CA ILE A 132 19.38 36.04 32.15
C ILE A 132 17.86 35.92 32.17
N GLU A 133 17.26 35.81 30.97
CA GLU A 133 15.83 35.58 30.85
C GLU A 133 15.51 34.17 31.31
N LEU A 134 14.61 34.04 32.29
CA LEU A 134 14.24 32.78 32.90
C LEU A 134 12.91 32.27 32.32
N THR A 135 12.85 30.98 32.03
CA THR A 135 11.65 30.27 31.58
C THR A 135 11.37 29.11 32.54
N THR A 136 10.16 28.53 32.44
CA THR A 136 9.79 27.33 33.19
C THR A 136 9.00 26.39 32.25
N HIS A 137 9.11 25.09 32.47
CA HIS A 137 8.23 24.07 31.89
C HIS A 137 8.11 22.89 32.86
N GLU A 138 7.12 22.03 32.66
CA GLU A 138 6.97 20.81 33.47
C GLU A 138 8.05 19.78 33.15
N GLY A 139 8.33 18.90 34.08
CA GLY A 139 9.30 17.82 33.95
C GLY A 139 10.68 18.15 34.55
N GLN A 140 11.67 17.50 34.00
CA GLN A 140 13.07 17.64 34.42
C GLN A 140 13.96 17.83 33.19
N GLU A 141 15.13 18.41 33.37
CA GLU A 141 16.08 18.62 32.29
C GLU A 141 17.50 18.26 32.74
N CYS A 142 18.24 17.70 31.78
CA CYS A 142 19.65 17.38 31.93
C CYS A 142 20.44 18.00 30.79
N ASP A 143 21.37 18.92 31.11
CA ASP A 143 22.23 19.53 30.10
C ASP A 143 23.66 19.02 30.24
N ILE A 144 24.32 18.77 29.13
CA ILE A 144 25.71 18.29 29.08
C ILE A 144 26.48 19.17 28.10
N VAL A 145 27.46 19.93 28.61
CA VAL A 145 28.26 20.81 27.77
C VAL A 145 29.30 20.03 26.96
N ILE A 146 29.41 20.34 25.66
CA ILE A 146 30.32 19.67 24.73
C ILE A 146 31.48 20.59 24.33
N GLU A 147 31.15 21.86 24.06
CA GLU A 147 32.13 22.84 23.59
C GLU A 147 31.76 24.23 24.15
N GLY A 148 32.74 25.02 24.52
CA GLY A 148 32.52 26.37 25.08
C GLY A 148 32.19 26.34 26.58
N ASN A 149 31.66 27.45 27.10
CA ASN A 149 31.23 27.55 28.47
C ASN A 149 29.79 28.10 28.54
N LEU A 150 28.98 27.49 29.41
CA LEU A 150 27.59 27.82 29.61
C LEU A 150 27.38 28.36 31.04
N MET A 151 26.90 29.58 31.17
CA MET A 151 26.36 30.06 32.44
C MET A 151 24.89 29.65 32.54
N VAL A 152 24.56 28.87 33.56
CA VAL A 152 23.20 28.41 33.83
C VAL A 152 22.70 29.08 35.10
N GLN A 153 21.49 29.61 35.09
CA GLN A 153 20.81 30.13 36.24
C GLN A 153 19.57 29.29 36.54
N ILE A 154 19.46 28.77 37.78
CA ILE A 154 18.31 28.02 38.30
C ILE A 154 17.80 28.79 39.55
N GLY A 155 16.64 29.41 39.42
CA GLY A 155 16.17 30.36 40.42
C GLY A 155 17.16 31.52 40.62
N GLU A 156 17.71 31.64 41.81
CA GLU A 156 18.74 32.65 42.12
C GLU A 156 20.18 32.12 42.00
N HIS A 157 20.35 30.80 41.82
CA HIS A 157 21.68 30.18 41.77
C HIS A 157 22.26 30.22 40.33
N LYS A 158 23.53 30.64 40.23
CA LYS A 158 24.25 30.70 38.94
C LYS A 158 25.51 29.84 39.01
N GLU A 159 25.71 29.02 37.96
CA GLU A 159 26.91 28.21 37.77
C GLU A 159 27.46 28.36 36.34
N VAL A 160 28.78 28.20 36.21
CA VAL A 160 29.43 28.16 34.90
C VAL A 160 29.92 26.74 34.62
N LEU A 161 29.39 26.13 33.57
CA LEU A 161 29.73 24.79 33.16
C LEU A 161 30.70 24.83 31.97
N GLY A 162 31.71 23.97 32.00
CA GLY A 162 32.64 23.73 30.92
C GLY A 162 32.42 22.41 30.21
N PRO A 163 33.20 22.12 29.15
CA PRO A 163 33.08 20.87 28.40
C PRO A 163 33.24 19.62 29.27
N GLY A 164 32.22 18.73 29.24
CA GLY A 164 32.15 17.53 30.05
C GLY A 164 31.35 17.71 31.34
N ASP A 165 31.06 18.95 31.77
CA ASP A 165 30.17 19.19 32.91
C ASP A 165 28.72 18.98 32.53
N SER A 166 27.91 18.62 33.54
CA SER A 166 26.47 18.46 33.40
C SER A 166 25.70 19.05 34.55
N ILE A 167 24.47 19.47 34.29
CA ILE A 167 23.52 19.92 35.29
C ILE A 167 22.21 19.16 35.11
N TYR A 168 21.59 18.82 36.26
CA TYR A 168 20.27 18.17 36.26
C TYR A 168 19.36 18.92 37.21
N TYR A 169 18.19 19.33 36.75
CA TYR A 169 17.29 20.18 37.53
C TYR A 169 15.80 19.88 37.22
N ASN A 170 14.95 20.36 38.13
CA ASN A 170 13.51 20.39 37.93
C ASN A 170 13.16 21.64 37.14
N SER A 171 12.65 21.44 35.93
CA SER A 171 12.38 22.51 34.95
C SER A 171 11.19 23.39 35.32
N SER A 172 10.43 23.04 36.38
CA SER A 172 9.41 23.93 36.99
C SER A 172 10.05 25.05 37.81
N THR A 173 11.35 24.93 38.15
CA THR A 173 12.13 26.05 38.71
C THR A 173 12.52 27.01 37.61
N PRO A 174 12.32 28.33 37.76
CA PRO A 174 12.75 29.31 36.78
C PRO A 174 14.23 29.11 36.41
N HIS A 175 14.51 28.90 35.12
CA HIS A 175 15.86 28.63 34.66
C HIS A 175 16.14 29.33 33.32
N GLY A 176 17.42 29.57 33.06
CA GLY A 176 17.89 30.17 31.82
C GLY A 176 19.41 30.04 31.72
N MET A 177 19.93 30.19 30.50
CA MET A 177 21.35 30.00 30.23
C MET A 177 21.86 30.88 29.09
N ILE A 178 23.14 31.20 29.14
CA ILE A 178 23.85 31.97 28.10
C ILE A 178 25.28 31.45 27.92
N ALA A 179 25.79 31.55 26.70
CA ALA A 179 27.20 31.30 26.42
C ALA A 179 28.05 32.40 27.04
N VAL A 180 29.19 32.03 27.65
CA VAL A 180 30.13 32.96 28.34
C VAL A 180 31.56 32.77 27.87
N ASN A 181 32.50 33.59 28.40
CA ASN A 181 33.92 33.51 28.10
C ASN A 181 34.29 33.74 26.63
N GLY A 182 33.51 34.56 25.89
CA GLY A 182 33.86 35.04 24.54
C GLY A 182 33.74 34.02 23.42
N LYS A 183 33.05 32.89 23.64
CA LYS A 183 32.84 31.84 22.65
C LYS A 183 31.42 31.27 22.71
N ASP A 184 30.94 30.81 21.56
CA ASP A 184 29.71 30.02 21.49
C ASP A 184 29.81 28.75 22.34
N CYS A 185 28.69 28.35 22.92
CA CYS A 185 28.59 27.10 23.66
C CYS A 185 27.69 26.09 22.92
N LYS A 186 28.12 24.84 22.91
CA LYS A 186 27.34 23.71 22.35
C LYS A 186 27.12 22.70 23.46
N PHE A 187 25.88 22.26 23.61
CA PHE A 187 25.50 21.30 24.63
C PHE A 187 24.34 20.41 24.16
N TYR A 188 24.18 19.28 24.82
CA TYR A 188 22.96 18.48 24.70
C TYR A 188 22.05 18.81 25.88
N ALA A 189 20.75 19.04 25.56
CA ALA A 189 19.69 19.14 26.55
C ALA A 189 18.72 17.96 26.37
N PHE A 190 18.43 17.30 27.49
CA PHE A 190 17.45 16.20 27.53
C PHE A 190 16.27 16.66 28.38
N VAL A 191 15.19 17.10 27.75
CA VAL A 191 13.96 17.52 28.42
C VAL A 191 13.08 16.30 28.65
N LEU A 192 12.81 15.96 29.91
CA LEU A 192 12.07 14.79 30.36
C LEU A 192 10.62 15.16 30.69
N ARG A 193 9.66 14.43 30.20
CA ARG A 193 8.22 14.66 30.45
C ARG A 193 7.84 14.27 31.87
N ALA A 194 6.91 15.02 32.49
CA ALA A 194 6.50 14.84 33.88
C ALA A 194 5.70 13.52 34.10
N ASP A 195 4.94 13.08 33.13
CA ASP A 195 3.97 11.98 33.20
C ASP A 195 4.08 11.01 32.04
N ALA A 196 5.31 10.66 31.68
CA ALA A 196 5.55 9.74 30.55
C ALA A 196 5.09 8.31 30.87
N GLU A 197 3.90 7.94 30.43
CA GLU A 197 3.54 6.52 30.32
C GLU A 197 4.20 5.89 29.10
N VAL A 198 5.14 4.98 29.33
CA VAL A 198 5.77 4.17 28.29
C VAL A 198 4.84 3.02 27.94
N ALA A 199 3.88 3.23 27.05
CA ALA A 199 2.86 2.22 26.79
C ALA A 199 2.50 1.98 25.31
N GLU A 200 3.29 2.39 24.33
CA GLU A 200 3.04 1.91 22.97
C GLU A 200 3.84 0.64 22.68
N LYS A 201 3.13 -0.43 22.35
CA LYS A 201 3.77 -1.64 21.84
C LYS A 201 4.55 -1.30 20.57
N VAL A 202 5.82 -1.65 20.55
CA VAL A 202 6.65 -1.70 19.35
C VAL A 202 5.90 -2.51 18.30
N ALA A 203 6.03 -2.13 17.01
CA ALA A 203 5.45 -2.89 15.92
C ALA A 203 5.84 -4.38 16.07
N GLU A 204 4.83 -5.24 16.04
CA GLU A 204 5.03 -6.67 16.27
C GLU A 204 5.81 -7.26 15.10
N VAL A 205 7.05 -7.67 15.37
CA VAL A 205 7.94 -8.30 14.39
C VAL A 205 7.80 -9.80 14.52
N VAL A 206 7.47 -10.47 13.43
CA VAL A 206 7.40 -11.93 13.38
C VAL A 206 8.80 -12.48 13.08
N PRO A 207 9.39 -13.27 14.01
CA PRO A 207 10.75 -13.77 13.85
C PRO A 207 10.96 -14.67 12.64
N THR A 208 12.15 -14.63 12.07
CA THR A 208 12.54 -15.42 10.88
C THR A 208 12.49 -16.93 11.18
N GLU A 209 12.78 -17.35 12.39
CA GLU A 209 12.81 -18.77 12.79
C GLU A 209 11.49 -19.49 12.56
N GLN A 210 10.36 -18.78 12.67
CA GLN A 210 9.03 -19.32 12.35
C GLN A 210 8.78 -19.49 10.86
N ILE A 211 9.60 -18.87 9.99
CA ILE A 211 9.41 -18.79 8.55
C ILE A 211 10.30 -19.78 7.80
N ILE A 212 11.51 -20.06 8.31
CA ILE A 212 12.54 -20.89 7.63
C ILE A 212 12.02 -22.27 7.26
N GLY A 213 11.18 -22.88 8.08
CA GLY A 213 10.57 -24.19 7.81
C GLY A 213 9.59 -24.21 6.63
N SER A 214 9.14 -23.04 6.15
CA SER A 214 8.13 -22.91 5.09
C SER A 214 8.71 -22.62 3.69
N ILE A 215 10.01 -22.34 3.58
CA ILE A 215 10.64 -21.97 2.30
C ILE A 215 10.76 -23.20 1.40
N HIS A 216 10.18 -23.11 0.21
CA HIS A 216 10.37 -24.14 -0.81
C HIS A 216 11.66 -23.85 -1.58
N ARG A 217 12.64 -24.75 -1.50
CA ARG A 217 13.89 -24.70 -2.29
C ARG A 217 13.79 -25.67 -3.47
N ASP A 218 14.17 -25.20 -4.64
CA ASP A 218 14.19 -26.06 -5.83
C ASP A 218 15.29 -27.12 -5.71
N THR A 219 14.91 -28.37 -5.86
CA THR A 219 15.82 -29.52 -5.89
C THR A 219 16.06 -30.04 -7.31
N LYS A 220 15.35 -29.49 -8.30
CA LYS A 220 15.42 -29.88 -9.71
C LYS A 220 15.68 -28.65 -10.59
N ASP A 221 16.26 -28.88 -11.75
CA ASP A 221 16.35 -27.86 -12.80
C ASP A 221 14.97 -27.56 -13.38
N ARG A 222 14.54 -26.29 -13.24
CA ARG A 222 13.22 -25.79 -13.68
C ARG A 222 13.33 -25.09 -15.02
N ILE A 223 12.22 -25.05 -15.76
CA ILE A 223 12.21 -24.40 -17.09
C ILE A 223 12.52 -22.91 -16.97
N TYR A 224 12.10 -22.27 -15.90
CA TYR A 224 12.34 -20.84 -15.73
C TYR A 224 13.84 -20.47 -15.70
N HIS A 225 14.74 -21.38 -15.33
CA HIS A 225 16.20 -21.13 -15.37
C HIS A 225 16.72 -20.79 -16.77
N LYS A 226 15.95 -21.08 -17.83
CA LYS A 226 16.26 -20.63 -19.19
C LYS A 226 16.11 -19.11 -19.35
N PHE A 227 15.33 -18.47 -18.49
CA PHE A 227 14.91 -17.07 -18.61
C PHE A 227 15.24 -16.22 -17.39
N ILE A 228 15.49 -16.82 -16.24
CA ILE A 228 15.63 -16.15 -14.95
C ILE A 228 16.80 -16.70 -14.18
N ASP A 229 17.72 -15.82 -13.80
CA ASP A 229 18.79 -16.11 -12.85
C ASP A 229 18.47 -15.43 -11.52
N VAL A 230 18.69 -16.14 -10.41
CA VAL A 230 18.40 -15.67 -9.06
C VAL A 230 19.62 -15.85 -8.18
N VAL A 231 19.92 -14.85 -7.37
CA VAL A 231 20.86 -14.96 -6.26
C VAL A 231 20.05 -14.88 -4.97
N GLU A 232 20.14 -15.92 -4.15
CA GLU A 232 19.50 -16.00 -2.84
C GLU A 232 20.54 -15.83 -1.72
N ASP A 233 20.13 -15.26 -0.59
CA ASP A 233 20.93 -15.25 0.63
C ASP A 233 20.83 -16.62 1.38
N GLU A 234 21.52 -16.73 2.52
CA GLU A 234 21.53 -17.96 3.33
C GLU A 234 20.14 -18.39 3.80
N GLN A 235 19.21 -17.45 3.94
CA GLN A 235 17.82 -17.68 4.32
C GLN A 235 16.92 -18.05 3.13
N GLY A 236 17.45 -18.03 1.90
CA GLY A 236 16.68 -18.31 0.68
C GLY A 236 15.82 -17.11 0.22
N THR A 237 16.12 -15.91 0.71
CA THR A 237 15.49 -14.68 0.21
C THR A 237 16.23 -14.20 -1.04
N PRO A 238 15.54 -13.80 -2.11
CA PRO A 238 16.21 -13.30 -3.32
C PRO A 238 16.85 -11.94 -3.03
N THR A 239 18.14 -11.83 -3.35
CA THR A 239 18.90 -10.56 -3.32
C THR A 239 19.04 -9.94 -4.70
N SER A 240 18.97 -10.75 -5.75
CA SER A 240 18.98 -10.31 -7.13
C SER A 240 18.18 -11.27 -8.01
N ILE A 241 17.45 -10.72 -8.97
CA ILE A 241 16.74 -11.47 -10.02
C ILE A 241 17.04 -10.77 -11.34
N THR A 242 17.59 -11.52 -12.29
CA THR A 242 17.90 -11.02 -13.62
C THR A 242 17.19 -11.85 -14.69
N PHE A 243 16.80 -11.20 -15.77
CA PHE A 243 16.08 -11.83 -16.87
C PHE A 243 17.00 -11.96 -18.10
N LYS A 244 16.87 -13.07 -18.80
CA LYS A 244 17.64 -13.38 -20.01
C LYS A 244 16.74 -14.02 -21.07
N ASN A 245 17.14 -13.96 -22.33
CA ASN A 245 16.40 -14.57 -23.47
C ASN A 245 14.94 -14.08 -23.55
N THR A 246 14.68 -12.84 -23.16
CA THR A 246 13.32 -12.29 -23.05
C THR A 246 12.73 -11.86 -24.39
N GLU A 247 13.57 -11.59 -25.39
CA GLU A 247 13.18 -11.03 -26.69
C GLU A 247 12.32 -11.98 -27.52
N LYS A 248 12.53 -13.29 -27.33
CA LYS A 248 11.79 -14.35 -28.02
C LYS A 248 10.81 -15.09 -27.10
N PHE A 249 10.66 -14.62 -25.85
CA PHE A 249 9.85 -15.32 -24.87
C PHE A 249 8.35 -15.23 -25.21
N ASN A 250 7.69 -16.39 -25.15
CA ASN A 250 6.25 -16.54 -25.21
C ASN A 250 5.82 -17.60 -24.20
N PHE A 251 5.03 -17.20 -23.20
CA PHE A 251 4.63 -18.06 -22.08
C PHE A 251 3.95 -19.37 -22.51
N ALA A 252 3.09 -19.33 -23.53
CA ALA A 252 2.37 -20.51 -23.97
C ALA A 252 3.31 -21.56 -24.62
N PHE A 253 4.26 -21.12 -25.45
CA PHE A 253 5.21 -22.00 -26.11
C PHE A 253 6.39 -22.40 -25.23
N ASP A 254 7.03 -21.43 -24.57
CA ASP A 254 8.31 -21.64 -23.88
C ASP A 254 8.14 -22.25 -22.49
N LEU A 255 6.96 -22.11 -21.89
CA LEU A 255 6.65 -22.73 -20.62
C LEU A 255 5.63 -23.86 -20.73
N VAL A 256 4.38 -23.55 -21.14
CA VAL A 256 3.28 -24.53 -21.08
C VAL A 256 3.54 -25.71 -22.02
N ASP A 257 3.90 -25.42 -23.29
CA ASP A 257 4.18 -26.47 -24.25
C ASP A 257 5.45 -27.26 -23.89
N GLU A 258 6.46 -26.62 -23.34
CA GLU A 258 7.69 -27.27 -22.91
C GLU A 258 7.48 -28.16 -21.68
N LEU A 259 6.73 -27.69 -20.66
CA LEU A 259 6.33 -28.52 -19.51
C LEU A 259 5.52 -29.73 -19.94
N SER A 260 4.62 -29.57 -20.93
CA SER A 260 3.84 -30.69 -21.46
C SER A 260 4.69 -31.78 -22.12
N ARG A 261 5.90 -31.45 -22.59
CA ARG A 261 6.86 -32.41 -23.13
C ARG A 261 7.74 -33.04 -22.04
N LYS A 262 8.17 -32.21 -21.08
CA LYS A 262 9.07 -32.61 -19.99
C LYS A 262 8.34 -33.45 -18.94
N GLU A 263 7.14 -33.04 -18.52
CA GLU A 263 6.31 -33.67 -17.49
C GLU A 263 4.83 -33.76 -17.96
N PRO A 264 4.49 -34.65 -18.88
CA PRO A 264 3.20 -34.66 -19.59
C PRO A 264 1.97 -34.83 -18.68
N ASP A 265 2.12 -35.52 -17.55
CA ASP A 265 1.06 -35.81 -16.60
C ASP A 265 1.00 -34.82 -15.43
N LYS A 266 1.92 -33.83 -15.40
CA LYS A 266 1.97 -32.84 -14.32
C LYS A 266 0.70 -32.01 -14.30
N LEU A 267 0.07 -31.96 -13.11
CA LEU A 267 -1.12 -31.14 -12.89
C LEU A 267 -0.75 -29.64 -13.01
N CYS A 268 -1.52 -28.90 -13.78
CA CYS A 268 -1.42 -27.43 -13.82
C CYS A 268 -2.61 -26.74 -13.17
N MET A 269 -3.80 -27.38 -13.18
CA MET A 269 -5.00 -26.80 -12.59
C MET A 269 -5.97 -27.87 -12.08
N LEU A 270 -6.47 -27.68 -10.86
CA LEU A 270 -7.64 -28.34 -10.31
C LEU A 270 -8.80 -27.35 -10.29
N HIS A 271 -9.82 -27.59 -11.08
CA HIS A 271 -10.98 -26.72 -11.24
C HIS A 271 -12.24 -27.35 -10.65
N ILE A 272 -12.90 -26.62 -9.76
CA ILE A 272 -14.22 -26.99 -9.22
C ILE A 272 -15.23 -26.00 -9.77
N SER A 273 -16.17 -26.50 -10.57
CA SER A 273 -17.22 -25.64 -11.10
C SER A 273 -18.33 -25.40 -10.05
N LYS A 274 -19.19 -24.43 -10.31
CA LYS A 274 -20.30 -24.05 -9.46
C LYS A 274 -21.19 -25.22 -9.04
N ASN A 275 -21.43 -26.17 -9.95
CA ASN A 275 -22.16 -27.41 -9.64
C ASN A 275 -21.31 -28.49 -8.97
N LYS A 276 -20.14 -28.12 -8.41
CA LYS A 276 -19.19 -28.98 -7.71
C LYS A 276 -18.54 -30.07 -8.60
N THR A 277 -18.63 -29.95 -9.91
CA THR A 277 -17.91 -30.86 -10.82
C THR A 277 -16.43 -30.56 -10.77
N GLU A 278 -15.64 -31.56 -10.42
CA GLU A 278 -14.18 -31.52 -10.35
C GLU A 278 -13.57 -31.85 -11.71
N ARG A 279 -12.57 -31.05 -12.14
CA ARG A 279 -11.78 -31.27 -13.34
C ARG A 279 -10.31 -31.05 -13.07
N ARG A 280 -9.51 -32.01 -13.48
CA ARG A 280 -8.04 -31.94 -13.38
C ARG A 280 -7.48 -31.68 -14.77
N PHE A 281 -6.62 -30.70 -14.91
CA PHE A 281 -5.94 -30.38 -16.15
C PHE A 281 -4.45 -30.52 -15.98
N THR A 282 -3.81 -31.25 -16.93
CA THR A 282 -2.35 -31.32 -17.03
C THR A 282 -1.82 -30.24 -17.98
N PHE A 283 -0.50 -30.00 -17.94
CA PHE A 283 0.12 -29.12 -18.95
C PHE A 283 -0.10 -29.65 -20.38
N THR A 284 -0.18 -30.97 -20.56
CA THR A 284 -0.55 -31.59 -21.87
C THR A 284 -1.96 -31.22 -22.29
N ASP A 285 -2.91 -31.19 -21.38
CA ASP A 285 -4.28 -30.75 -21.68
C ASP A 285 -4.29 -29.30 -22.11
N MET A 286 -3.58 -28.42 -21.39
CA MET A 286 -3.51 -26.99 -21.71
C MET A 286 -2.82 -26.75 -23.05
N ARG A 287 -1.72 -27.44 -23.36
CA ARG A 287 -1.07 -27.35 -24.66
C ARG A 287 -2.04 -27.73 -25.81
N LYS A 288 -2.72 -28.86 -25.71
CA LYS A 288 -3.65 -29.35 -26.74
C LYS A 288 -4.82 -28.39 -26.91
N LYS A 289 -5.48 -28.01 -25.80
CA LYS A 289 -6.68 -27.18 -25.81
C LYS A 289 -6.38 -25.73 -26.24
N SER A 290 -5.24 -25.17 -25.84
CA SER A 290 -4.82 -23.83 -26.29
C SER A 290 -4.47 -23.82 -27.79
N SER A 291 -3.86 -24.90 -28.33
CA SER A 291 -3.61 -25.03 -29.76
C SER A 291 -4.92 -25.13 -30.56
N GLN A 292 -5.88 -25.92 -30.09
CA GLN A 292 -7.22 -25.97 -30.68
C GLN A 292 -7.89 -24.59 -30.68
N CYS A 293 -7.77 -23.87 -29.58
CA CYS A 293 -8.34 -22.54 -29.41
C CYS A 293 -7.67 -21.50 -30.33
N ALA A 294 -6.34 -21.52 -30.46
CA ALA A 294 -5.59 -20.66 -31.39
C ALA A 294 -6.03 -20.89 -32.84
N ASN A 295 -6.10 -22.17 -33.29
CA ASN A 295 -6.59 -22.54 -34.60
C ASN A 295 -8.07 -22.11 -34.84
N TYR A 296 -8.90 -22.21 -33.79
CA TYR A 296 -10.27 -21.74 -33.86
C TYR A 296 -10.35 -20.23 -34.06
N PHE A 297 -9.64 -19.44 -33.24
CA PHE A 297 -9.60 -18.01 -33.42
C PHE A 297 -9.05 -17.57 -34.77
N ALA A 298 -7.98 -18.22 -35.25
CA ALA A 298 -7.45 -17.98 -36.60
C ALA A 298 -8.49 -18.27 -37.70
N SER A 299 -9.31 -19.32 -37.55
CA SER A 299 -10.38 -19.65 -38.50
C SER A 299 -11.50 -18.62 -38.59
N LEU A 300 -11.65 -17.81 -37.54
CA LEU A 300 -12.57 -16.66 -37.50
C LEU A 300 -11.96 -15.39 -38.11
N GLY A 301 -10.71 -15.44 -38.59
CA GLY A 301 -9.98 -14.28 -39.11
C GLY A 301 -9.32 -13.42 -38.04
N ILE A 302 -9.33 -13.84 -36.74
CA ILE A 302 -8.60 -13.17 -35.66
C ILE A 302 -7.11 -13.40 -35.87
N LYS A 303 -6.32 -12.36 -35.76
CA LYS A 303 -4.88 -12.35 -36.03
C LYS A 303 -4.09 -11.58 -34.96
N LYS A 304 -2.76 -11.62 -35.09
CA LYS A 304 -1.83 -10.86 -34.22
C LYS A 304 -2.25 -9.39 -34.15
N GLY A 305 -2.35 -8.87 -32.95
CA GLY A 305 -2.74 -7.49 -32.63
C GLY A 305 -4.25 -7.23 -32.54
N ASP A 306 -5.12 -8.19 -32.92
CA ASP A 306 -6.56 -8.05 -32.67
C ASP A 306 -6.88 -8.17 -31.18
N ARG A 307 -7.88 -7.43 -30.70
CA ARG A 307 -8.26 -7.39 -29.27
C ARG A 307 -9.46 -8.27 -29.03
N VAL A 308 -9.30 -9.24 -28.13
CA VAL A 308 -10.34 -10.18 -27.74
C VAL A 308 -10.68 -10.03 -26.27
N MET A 309 -11.92 -9.65 -25.99
CA MET A 309 -12.38 -9.51 -24.59
C MET A 309 -12.79 -10.88 -24.02
N LEU A 310 -12.43 -11.12 -22.75
CA LEU A 310 -12.73 -12.35 -22.02
C LEU A 310 -13.55 -12.03 -20.77
N ILE A 311 -14.85 -12.34 -20.77
CA ILE A 311 -15.73 -12.22 -19.60
C ILE A 311 -16.13 -13.63 -19.17
N LEU A 312 -15.26 -14.29 -18.40
CA LEU A 312 -15.36 -15.72 -18.15
C LEU A 312 -15.38 -16.09 -16.66
N ARG A 313 -15.55 -15.10 -15.77
CA ARG A 313 -15.59 -15.39 -14.32
C ARG A 313 -14.40 -16.30 -13.94
N ARG A 314 -14.68 -17.45 -13.33
CA ARG A 314 -13.67 -18.47 -12.99
C ARG A 314 -13.83 -19.75 -13.78
N HIS A 315 -14.47 -19.69 -14.96
CA HIS A 315 -14.60 -20.84 -15.86
C HIS A 315 -13.23 -21.28 -16.40
N TYR A 316 -12.94 -22.57 -16.47
CA TYR A 316 -11.65 -23.09 -16.95
C TYR A 316 -11.33 -22.71 -18.40
N GLN A 317 -12.33 -22.35 -19.19
CA GLN A 317 -12.16 -21.86 -20.55
C GLN A 317 -11.34 -20.56 -20.62
N PHE A 318 -11.28 -19.79 -19.55
CA PHE A 318 -10.44 -18.60 -19.44
C PHE A 318 -8.98 -18.93 -19.75
N TRP A 319 -8.41 -19.96 -19.10
CA TRP A 319 -7.02 -20.38 -19.32
C TRP A 319 -6.77 -20.87 -20.73
N ILE A 320 -7.72 -21.61 -21.30
CA ILE A 320 -7.67 -22.12 -22.67
C ILE A 320 -7.64 -20.94 -23.66
N ALA A 321 -8.53 -19.96 -23.49
CA ALA A 321 -8.61 -18.77 -24.34
C ALA A 321 -7.37 -17.89 -24.20
N MET A 322 -6.91 -17.61 -22.97
CA MET A 322 -5.69 -16.83 -22.72
C MET A 322 -4.48 -17.41 -23.44
N LEU A 323 -4.21 -18.71 -23.28
CA LEU A 323 -3.10 -19.38 -23.94
C LEU A 323 -3.28 -19.47 -25.45
N GLY A 324 -4.51 -19.66 -25.94
CA GLY A 324 -4.81 -19.64 -27.36
C GLY A 324 -4.51 -18.29 -28.01
N LEU A 325 -4.90 -17.21 -27.35
CA LEU A 325 -4.58 -15.84 -27.78
C LEU A 325 -3.08 -15.56 -27.70
N ASN A 326 -2.39 -16.03 -26.65
CA ASN A 326 -0.94 -15.91 -26.54
C ASN A 326 -0.21 -16.61 -27.71
N LYS A 327 -0.66 -17.77 -28.16
CA LYS A 327 -0.07 -18.47 -29.31
C LYS A 327 -0.34 -17.72 -30.63
N LEU A 328 -1.54 -17.20 -30.80
CA LEU A 328 -1.95 -16.48 -32.01
C LEU A 328 -1.40 -15.06 -32.11
N GLY A 329 -1.14 -14.42 -30.96
CA GLY A 329 -0.71 -13.02 -30.88
C GLY A 329 -1.85 -12.02 -30.81
N ALA A 330 -3.08 -12.47 -30.62
CA ALA A 330 -4.18 -11.59 -30.34
C ALA A 330 -4.13 -11.13 -28.87
N VAL A 331 -4.47 -9.87 -28.64
CA VAL A 331 -4.37 -9.22 -27.33
C VAL A 331 -5.58 -9.60 -26.49
N ALA A 332 -5.35 -10.22 -25.35
CA ALA A 332 -6.41 -10.57 -24.42
C ALA A 332 -6.84 -9.34 -23.58
N ILE A 333 -8.14 -9.17 -23.38
CA ILE A 333 -8.71 -8.15 -22.48
C ILE A 333 -9.61 -8.84 -21.46
N PRO A 334 -9.10 -9.31 -20.33
CA PRO A 334 -9.93 -9.85 -19.27
C PRO A 334 -10.86 -8.77 -18.71
N ALA A 335 -12.10 -9.13 -18.45
CA ALA A 335 -13.09 -8.25 -17.85
C ALA A 335 -14.08 -9.02 -16.96
N VAL A 336 -14.73 -8.34 -16.04
CA VAL A 336 -15.67 -8.93 -15.08
C VAL A 336 -17.09 -8.99 -15.67
N ASP A 337 -17.93 -9.86 -15.12
CA ASP A 337 -19.31 -10.09 -15.56
C ASP A 337 -20.31 -9.04 -15.03
N GLN A 338 -19.87 -8.13 -14.14
CA GLN A 338 -20.70 -7.07 -13.56
C GLN A 338 -20.78 -5.80 -14.43
N LEU A 339 -20.20 -5.82 -15.63
CA LEU A 339 -20.24 -4.70 -16.56
C LEU A 339 -21.62 -4.56 -17.18
N HIS A 340 -22.13 -3.33 -17.21
CA HIS A 340 -23.37 -2.97 -17.90
C HIS A 340 -23.13 -2.51 -19.35
N GLU A 341 -24.21 -2.26 -20.08
CA GLU A 341 -24.18 -1.87 -21.49
C GLU A 341 -23.22 -0.71 -21.77
N HIS A 342 -23.34 0.40 -21.04
CA HIS A 342 -22.50 1.60 -21.25
C HIS A 342 -21.01 1.36 -20.95
N ASP A 343 -20.71 0.49 -19.97
CA ASP A 343 -19.34 0.10 -19.65
C ASP A 343 -18.71 -0.72 -20.78
N LEU A 344 -19.50 -1.61 -21.37
CA LEU A 344 -19.08 -2.48 -22.46
C LEU A 344 -18.92 -1.69 -23.76
N GLU A 345 -19.86 -0.79 -24.06
CA GLU A 345 -19.78 0.09 -25.23
C GLU A 345 -18.50 0.92 -25.21
N TYR A 346 -18.21 1.58 -24.08
CA TYR A 346 -16.96 2.34 -23.90
C TYR A 346 -15.73 1.45 -24.15
N ARG A 347 -15.69 0.26 -23.53
CA ARG A 347 -14.54 -0.65 -23.68
C ARG A 347 -14.36 -1.20 -25.07
N PHE A 348 -15.44 -1.52 -25.75
CA PHE A 348 -15.37 -1.99 -27.13
C PHE A 348 -14.85 -0.92 -28.08
N GLN A 349 -15.31 0.30 -27.92
CA GLN A 349 -14.89 1.44 -28.74
C GLN A 349 -13.44 1.84 -28.44
N SER A 350 -13.10 2.07 -27.17
CA SER A 350 -11.79 2.59 -26.77
C SER A 350 -10.64 1.61 -27.04
N ALA A 351 -10.88 0.30 -26.89
CA ALA A 351 -9.89 -0.73 -27.21
C ALA A 351 -10.01 -1.27 -28.63
N GLY A 352 -11.07 -0.92 -29.38
CA GLY A 352 -11.33 -1.48 -30.70
C GLY A 352 -11.48 -3.01 -30.67
N VAL A 353 -12.32 -3.53 -29.77
CA VAL A 353 -12.52 -4.98 -29.56
C VAL A 353 -13.14 -5.60 -30.79
N SER A 354 -12.51 -6.65 -31.32
CA SER A 354 -12.98 -7.39 -32.52
C SER A 354 -13.75 -8.64 -32.20
N ALA A 355 -13.51 -9.25 -31.05
CA ALA A 355 -14.18 -10.46 -30.61
C ALA A 355 -14.35 -10.51 -29.09
N ILE A 356 -15.34 -11.29 -28.62
CA ILE A 356 -15.58 -11.54 -27.22
C ILE A 356 -15.85 -13.02 -26.97
N VAL A 357 -15.27 -13.55 -25.87
CA VAL A 357 -15.65 -14.84 -25.27
C VAL A 357 -16.31 -14.53 -23.92
N CYS A 358 -17.60 -14.85 -23.81
CA CYS A 358 -18.44 -14.44 -22.70
C CYS A 358 -19.10 -15.63 -22.00
N THR A 359 -19.33 -15.53 -20.70
CA THR A 359 -20.18 -16.48 -19.97
C THR A 359 -21.64 -16.34 -20.37
N ALA A 360 -22.37 -17.45 -20.37
CA ALA A 360 -23.83 -17.45 -20.50
C ALA A 360 -24.54 -17.17 -19.16
N GLU A 361 -23.80 -17.13 -18.05
CA GLU A 361 -24.36 -16.90 -16.73
C GLU A 361 -24.64 -15.41 -16.50
N GLY A 362 -25.77 -15.10 -15.87
CA GLY A 362 -26.19 -13.73 -15.59
C GLY A 362 -26.62 -12.96 -16.84
N GLU A 363 -26.65 -11.64 -16.73
CA GLU A 363 -27.18 -10.74 -17.78
C GLU A 363 -26.10 -10.18 -18.73
N VAL A 364 -24.83 -10.41 -18.45
CA VAL A 364 -23.72 -9.75 -19.17
C VAL A 364 -23.76 -10.00 -20.70
N SER A 365 -24.18 -11.19 -21.15
CA SER A 365 -24.32 -11.48 -22.59
C SER A 365 -25.44 -10.65 -23.25
N ASN A 366 -26.46 -10.25 -22.50
CA ASN A 366 -27.52 -9.35 -22.98
C ASN A 366 -26.99 -7.93 -23.12
N TYR A 367 -26.23 -7.45 -22.13
CA TYR A 367 -25.56 -6.15 -22.21
C TYR A 367 -24.55 -6.08 -23.35
N VAL A 368 -23.82 -7.19 -23.64
CA VAL A 368 -22.94 -7.27 -24.82
C VAL A 368 -23.74 -7.10 -26.12
N ASP A 369 -24.92 -7.73 -26.26
CA ASP A 369 -25.74 -7.55 -27.45
C ASP A 369 -26.28 -6.13 -27.61
N MET A 370 -26.55 -5.46 -26.51
CA MET A 370 -26.98 -4.06 -26.54
C MET A 370 -25.83 -3.15 -26.96
N ALA A 371 -24.65 -3.27 -26.32
CA ALA A 371 -23.46 -2.48 -26.63
C ALA A 371 -22.95 -2.72 -28.06
N ALA A 372 -23.05 -3.95 -28.56
CA ALA A 372 -22.58 -4.32 -29.89
C ALA A 372 -23.28 -3.54 -31.03
N LYS A 373 -24.49 -3.04 -30.80
CA LYS A 373 -25.23 -2.25 -31.82
C LYS A 373 -24.48 -0.97 -32.21
N ASN A 374 -23.71 -0.41 -31.28
CA ASN A 374 -22.93 0.82 -31.46
C ASN A 374 -21.43 0.55 -31.69
N CYS A 375 -21.03 -0.73 -31.79
CA CYS A 375 -19.62 -1.15 -31.86
C CYS A 375 -19.36 -2.06 -33.10
N PRO A 376 -19.25 -1.49 -34.28
CA PRO A 376 -19.10 -2.27 -35.53
C PRO A 376 -17.79 -3.06 -35.59
N THR A 377 -16.80 -2.76 -34.75
CA THR A 377 -15.55 -3.53 -34.64
C THR A 377 -15.77 -4.92 -34.04
N LEU A 378 -16.81 -5.11 -33.21
CA LEU A 378 -17.13 -6.37 -32.56
C LEU A 378 -17.81 -7.33 -33.56
N GLN A 379 -17.03 -8.19 -34.22
CA GLN A 379 -17.48 -9.09 -35.28
C GLN A 379 -17.85 -10.48 -34.76
N HIS A 380 -17.21 -10.96 -33.70
CA HIS A 380 -17.37 -12.32 -33.21
C HIS A 380 -17.79 -12.37 -31.75
N LYS A 381 -18.94 -13.02 -31.49
CA LYS A 381 -19.44 -13.27 -30.14
C LYS A 381 -19.46 -14.77 -29.87
N MET A 382 -18.73 -15.22 -28.85
CA MET A 382 -18.59 -16.63 -28.47
C MET A 382 -19.10 -16.84 -27.03
N LEU A 383 -19.92 -17.82 -26.80
CA LEU A 383 -20.57 -18.08 -25.51
C LEU A 383 -20.04 -19.35 -24.86
N VAL A 384 -19.79 -19.29 -23.58
CA VAL A 384 -19.40 -20.40 -22.69
C VAL A 384 -20.57 -20.75 -21.78
N GLY A 385 -20.96 -22.03 -21.76
CA GLY A 385 -21.94 -22.54 -20.79
C GLY A 385 -23.40 -22.49 -21.24
N GLY A 386 -23.70 -22.01 -22.47
CA GLY A 386 -25.07 -21.91 -22.98
C GLY A 386 -25.14 -21.81 -24.50
N LYS A 387 -26.37 -21.58 -25.00
CA LYS A 387 -26.65 -21.27 -26.40
C LYS A 387 -27.49 -20.01 -26.47
N LYS A 388 -27.18 -19.13 -27.42
CA LYS A 388 -27.88 -17.87 -27.64
C LYS A 388 -27.84 -17.54 -29.17
N GLU A 389 -28.94 -17.06 -29.70
CA GLU A 389 -29.02 -16.65 -31.10
C GLU A 389 -27.99 -15.54 -31.39
N GLY A 390 -27.30 -15.62 -32.51
CA GLY A 390 -26.24 -14.70 -32.90
C GLY A 390 -24.90 -14.92 -32.16
N TRP A 391 -24.78 -15.95 -31.34
CA TRP A 391 -23.57 -16.34 -30.63
C TRP A 391 -23.07 -17.70 -31.06
N ARG A 392 -21.74 -17.85 -31.16
CA ARG A 392 -21.08 -19.13 -31.40
C ARG A 392 -20.92 -19.91 -30.09
N SER A 393 -20.97 -21.23 -30.13
CA SER A 393 -20.68 -22.05 -28.95
C SER A 393 -19.19 -22.30 -28.84
N PHE A 394 -18.54 -21.58 -27.94
CA PHE A 394 -17.09 -21.70 -27.69
C PHE A 394 -16.70 -23.15 -27.38
N ASN A 395 -17.42 -23.79 -26.44
CA ASN A 395 -17.10 -25.14 -25.97
C ASN A 395 -17.21 -26.23 -27.05
N GLU A 396 -18.09 -26.06 -28.03
CA GLU A 396 -18.31 -27.04 -29.08
C GLU A 396 -17.39 -26.81 -30.28
N GLU A 397 -17.12 -25.53 -30.61
CA GLU A 397 -16.41 -25.18 -31.83
C GLU A 397 -14.89 -25.36 -31.71
N TYR A 398 -14.23 -24.84 -30.68
CA TYR A 398 -12.77 -24.91 -30.61
C TYR A 398 -12.24 -26.37 -30.61
N LYS A 399 -12.98 -27.30 -30.03
CA LYS A 399 -12.58 -28.71 -29.94
C LYS A 399 -12.48 -29.42 -31.28
N ARG A 400 -13.06 -28.86 -32.35
CA ARG A 400 -13.03 -29.42 -33.72
C ARG A 400 -11.73 -29.15 -34.44
N PHE A 401 -10.88 -28.29 -33.91
CA PHE A 401 -9.63 -27.87 -34.53
C PHE A 401 -8.43 -28.72 -34.10
N SER A 402 -7.33 -28.58 -34.82
CA SER A 402 -6.09 -29.30 -34.54
C SER A 402 -5.56 -29.02 -33.16
N THR A 403 -5.06 -30.06 -32.48
CA THR A 403 -4.32 -29.95 -31.18
C THR A 403 -2.86 -29.51 -31.34
N HIS A 404 -2.46 -29.21 -32.56
CA HIS A 404 -1.17 -28.66 -32.95
C HIS A 404 -1.34 -27.24 -33.48
N PHE A 405 -0.53 -26.30 -32.98
CA PHE A 405 -0.39 -24.94 -33.49
C PHE A 405 1.09 -24.65 -33.60
N GLU A 406 1.55 -24.35 -34.81
CA GLU A 406 2.97 -24.20 -35.08
C GLU A 406 3.52 -22.86 -34.60
N ARG A 407 4.69 -22.90 -33.96
CA ARG A 407 5.47 -21.70 -33.69
C ARG A 407 6.34 -21.35 -34.89
N THR A 408 6.19 -20.16 -35.42
CA THR A 408 6.97 -19.62 -36.55
C THR A 408 7.89 -18.49 -36.08
N GLU A 409 8.73 -17.97 -36.96
CA GLU A 409 9.57 -16.81 -36.64
C GLU A 409 8.74 -15.55 -36.40
N ASP A 410 7.56 -15.42 -37.00
CA ASP A 410 6.64 -14.31 -36.81
C ASP A 410 5.70 -14.48 -35.61
N SER A 411 5.85 -15.56 -34.84
CA SER A 411 5.05 -15.80 -33.65
C SER A 411 5.27 -14.69 -32.62
N PRO A 412 4.20 -14.28 -31.91
CA PRO A 412 4.26 -13.18 -30.96
C PRO A 412 5.21 -13.50 -29.81
N CYS A 413 6.00 -12.51 -29.41
CA CYS A 413 7.00 -12.66 -28.34
C CYS A 413 7.51 -11.31 -27.83
N GLY A 414 8.28 -11.34 -26.76
CA GLY A 414 9.08 -10.20 -26.26
C GLY A 414 8.26 -8.94 -26.01
N ASP A 415 8.44 -7.92 -26.82
CA ASP A 415 7.80 -6.61 -26.66
C ASP A 415 6.45 -6.46 -27.37
N ASP A 416 5.99 -7.50 -28.09
CA ASP A 416 4.64 -7.51 -28.64
C ASP A 416 3.60 -7.31 -27.52
N THR A 417 2.52 -6.57 -27.79
CA THR A 417 1.42 -6.42 -26.84
C THR A 417 0.68 -7.73 -26.67
N MET A 418 0.56 -8.21 -25.44
CA MET A 418 -0.08 -9.48 -25.11
C MET A 418 -1.42 -9.32 -24.39
N LEU A 419 -1.51 -8.33 -23.50
CA LEU A 419 -2.57 -8.24 -22.52
C LEU A 419 -2.91 -6.78 -22.24
N MET A 420 -4.19 -6.49 -22.09
CA MET A 420 -4.70 -5.17 -21.70
C MET A 420 -5.68 -5.31 -20.54
N TYR A 421 -5.61 -4.34 -19.60
CA TYR A 421 -6.56 -4.23 -18.50
C TYR A 421 -7.16 -2.83 -18.44
N PHE A 422 -8.47 -2.77 -18.26
CA PHE A 422 -9.14 -1.54 -17.87
C PHE A 422 -8.96 -1.28 -16.39
N THR A 423 -8.30 -0.18 -16.04
CA THR A 423 -8.07 0.22 -14.66
C THR A 423 -9.00 1.37 -14.28
N SER A 424 -9.53 1.36 -13.06
CA SER A 424 -10.33 2.47 -12.56
C SER A 424 -9.42 3.67 -12.28
N GLY A 425 -9.57 4.74 -13.06
CA GLY A 425 -8.99 6.04 -12.74
C GLY A 425 -9.75 6.72 -11.59
N THR A 426 -9.08 7.61 -10.87
CA THR A 426 -9.69 8.44 -9.82
C THR A 426 -10.65 9.50 -10.39
N SER A 427 -10.51 9.84 -11.67
CA SER A 427 -11.33 10.82 -12.37
C SER A 427 -11.66 10.36 -13.78
N GLY A 428 -12.89 9.89 -14.01
CA GLY A 428 -13.42 9.63 -15.35
C GLY A 428 -13.47 8.18 -15.80
N TYR A 429 -13.36 7.96 -17.12
CA TYR A 429 -13.40 6.64 -17.72
C TYR A 429 -12.16 5.80 -17.42
N PRO A 430 -12.27 4.45 -17.37
CA PRO A 430 -11.13 3.57 -17.13
C PRO A 430 -10.02 3.74 -18.18
N LYS A 431 -8.76 3.75 -17.71
CA LYS A 431 -7.57 3.70 -18.57
C LYS A 431 -7.29 2.27 -19.02
N ILE A 432 -6.53 2.08 -20.09
CA ILE A 432 -6.19 0.75 -20.62
C ILE A 432 -4.69 0.51 -20.42
N ALA A 433 -4.32 -0.17 -19.35
CA ALA A 433 -2.93 -0.57 -19.11
C ALA A 433 -2.53 -1.72 -20.04
N THR A 434 -1.36 -1.62 -20.68
CA THR A 434 -0.86 -2.61 -21.64
C THR A 434 0.34 -3.37 -21.11
N HIS A 435 0.36 -4.69 -21.36
CA HIS A 435 1.49 -5.55 -21.00
C HIS A 435 1.96 -6.36 -22.22
N ASN A 436 3.27 -6.55 -22.28
CA ASN A 436 3.92 -7.33 -23.34
C ASN A 436 4.15 -8.80 -22.92
N TYR A 437 4.79 -9.59 -23.80
CA TYR A 437 5.08 -11.00 -23.53
C TYR A 437 6.12 -11.23 -22.44
N LYS A 438 6.83 -10.20 -21.97
CA LYS A 438 7.75 -10.28 -20.82
C LYS A 438 7.03 -10.21 -19.45
N TYR A 439 5.77 -9.74 -19.42
CA TYR A 439 4.97 -9.60 -18.20
C TYR A 439 4.88 -10.87 -17.35
N PRO A 440 4.66 -12.08 -17.94
CA PRO A 440 4.64 -13.32 -17.18
C PRO A 440 5.93 -13.59 -16.38
N LEU A 441 7.10 -13.23 -16.93
CA LEU A 441 8.39 -13.41 -16.25
C LEU A 441 8.48 -12.59 -14.97
N GLY A 442 7.92 -11.35 -14.98
CA GLY A 442 7.82 -10.49 -13.82
C GLY A 442 7.00 -11.08 -12.67
N HIS A 443 6.15 -12.08 -12.91
CA HIS A 443 5.40 -12.77 -11.86
C HIS A 443 6.19 -13.86 -11.13
N PHE A 444 7.40 -14.16 -11.55
CA PHE A 444 8.25 -15.17 -10.93
C PHE A 444 8.46 -14.90 -9.43
N HIS A 445 8.93 -13.70 -9.06
CA HIS A 445 9.16 -13.36 -7.66
C HIS A 445 7.87 -13.32 -6.84
N THR A 446 6.75 -12.91 -7.46
CA THR A 446 5.42 -12.93 -6.83
C THR A 446 5.04 -14.35 -6.41
N ALA A 447 5.26 -15.33 -7.28
CA ALA A 447 4.88 -16.72 -6.99
C ALA A 447 5.90 -17.43 -6.10
N LYS A 448 7.20 -17.35 -6.43
CA LYS A 448 8.24 -18.11 -5.73
C LYS A 448 8.52 -17.55 -4.34
N TYR A 449 8.65 -16.23 -4.20
CA TYR A 449 9.16 -15.62 -2.97
C TYR A 449 8.12 -14.88 -2.13
N TRP A 450 6.98 -14.56 -2.70
CA TRP A 450 5.89 -13.96 -1.92
C TRP A 450 4.76 -14.97 -1.67
N HIS A 451 4.23 -15.66 -2.70
CA HIS A 451 3.26 -16.75 -2.49
C HIS A 451 3.90 -18.03 -1.97
N ASN A 452 5.23 -18.18 -2.11
CA ASN A 452 5.98 -19.39 -1.71
C ASN A 452 5.36 -20.67 -2.25
N VAL A 453 5.01 -20.66 -3.55
CA VAL A 453 4.32 -21.81 -4.16
C VAL A 453 5.22 -23.05 -4.19
N ASP A 454 4.60 -24.20 -3.90
CA ASP A 454 5.24 -25.50 -3.98
C ASP A 454 5.00 -26.08 -5.38
N PRO A 455 6.05 -26.42 -6.17
CA PRO A 455 5.90 -27.03 -7.49
C PRO A 455 5.07 -28.32 -7.52
N ASP A 456 5.02 -29.03 -6.40
CA ASP A 456 4.22 -30.25 -6.25
C ASP A 456 2.92 -29.99 -5.46
N GLY A 457 2.66 -28.74 -5.09
CA GLY A 457 1.52 -28.29 -4.31
C GLY A 457 0.39 -27.66 -5.14
N LEU A 458 -0.57 -27.10 -4.41
CA LEU A 458 -1.77 -26.53 -4.96
C LEU A 458 -1.97 -25.12 -4.39
N HIS A 459 -1.85 -24.10 -5.24
CA HIS A 459 -2.04 -22.71 -4.88
C HIS A 459 -3.47 -22.24 -5.11
N PHE A 460 -4.08 -21.61 -4.11
CA PHE A 460 -5.41 -21.03 -4.20
C PHE A 460 -5.38 -19.50 -4.03
N THR A 461 -5.79 -18.78 -5.06
CA THR A 461 -6.04 -17.33 -4.97
C THR A 461 -7.52 -17.04 -5.17
N ILE A 462 -8.13 -16.29 -4.23
CA ILE A 462 -9.48 -15.76 -4.41
C ILE A 462 -9.41 -14.46 -5.21
N SER A 463 -9.78 -14.55 -6.49
CA SER A 463 -9.91 -13.40 -7.40
C SER A 463 -10.80 -13.81 -8.58
N ASP A 464 -11.52 -12.85 -9.16
CA ASP A 464 -12.14 -13.02 -10.46
C ASP A 464 -11.10 -12.90 -11.58
N THR A 465 -11.30 -13.64 -12.68
CA THR A 465 -10.35 -13.63 -13.81
C THR A 465 -10.35 -12.32 -14.60
N GLY A 466 -11.38 -11.50 -14.45
CA GLY A 466 -11.43 -10.16 -15.03
C GLY A 466 -10.50 -9.14 -14.37
N TRP A 467 -9.87 -9.47 -13.24
CA TRP A 467 -8.92 -8.60 -12.53
C TRP A 467 -7.47 -9.03 -12.72
N ALA A 468 -6.57 -8.06 -12.80
CA ALA A 468 -5.13 -8.31 -12.90
C ALA A 468 -4.60 -9.21 -11.77
N LYS A 469 -5.19 -9.16 -10.57
CA LYS A 469 -4.85 -10.04 -9.44
C LYS A 469 -4.96 -11.53 -9.78
N ALA A 470 -5.80 -11.91 -10.74
CA ALA A 470 -5.86 -13.30 -11.20
C ALA A 470 -4.54 -13.75 -11.87
N MET A 471 -3.83 -12.84 -12.55
CA MET A 471 -2.52 -13.14 -13.14
C MET A 471 -1.44 -13.32 -12.08
N TRP A 472 -1.58 -12.66 -10.93
CA TRP A 472 -0.65 -12.80 -9.82
C TRP A 472 -0.73 -14.18 -9.14
N GLY A 473 -1.93 -14.79 -9.09
CA GLY A 473 -2.14 -15.98 -8.30
C GLY A 473 -2.82 -17.17 -9.00
N LYS A 474 -3.13 -17.07 -10.31
CA LYS A 474 -3.88 -18.15 -10.97
C LYS A 474 -3.30 -18.61 -12.31
N LEU A 475 -2.19 -18.02 -12.76
CA LEU A 475 -1.65 -18.38 -14.09
C LEU A 475 -0.13 -18.25 -14.13
N TYR A 476 0.41 -17.04 -14.34
CA TYR A 476 1.77 -16.86 -14.82
C TYR A 476 2.85 -17.32 -13.85
N GLY A 477 2.92 -16.72 -12.68
CA GLY A 477 3.98 -17.02 -11.71
C GLY A 477 3.89 -18.45 -11.16
N GLN A 478 2.67 -18.95 -10.88
CA GLN A 478 2.45 -20.30 -10.38
C GLN A 478 2.95 -21.33 -11.37
N TRP A 479 2.58 -21.20 -12.65
CA TRP A 479 3.00 -22.13 -13.67
C TRP A 479 4.48 -21.98 -14.06
N LEU A 480 5.06 -20.75 -13.99
CA LEU A 480 6.51 -20.56 -14.08
C LEU A 480 7.25 -21.37 -13.03
N CYS A 481 6.74 -21.38 -11.80
CA CYS A 481 7.26 -22.21 -10.71
C CYS A 481 6.79 -23.66 -10.76
N GLU A 482 6.11 -24.07 -11.85
CA GLU A 482 5.60 -25.42 -12.08
C GLU A 482 4.56 -25.88 -11.05
N ALA A 483 3.96 -24.96 -10.29
CA ALA A 483 2.94 -25.24 -9.27
C ALA A 483 1.53 -25.27 -9.91
N ALA A 484 0.67 -26.18 -9.40
CA ALA A 484 -0.71 -26.24 -9.81
C ALA A 484 -1.56 -25.13 -9.16
N THR A 485 -2.59 -24.67 -9.90
CA THR A 485 -3.56 -23.69 -9.38
C THR A 485 -4.89 -24.37 -9.03
N PHE A 486 -5.43 -24.03 -7.85
CA PHE A 486 -6.79 -24.39 -7.47
C PHE A 486 -7.75 -23.28 -7.89
N VAL A 487 -8.79 -23.64 -8.62
CA VAL A 487 -9.81 -22.72 -9.12
C VAL A 487 -11.17 -23.21 -8.67
N TYR A 488 -11.84 -22.39 -7.84
CA TYR A 488 -13.20 -22.65 -7.41
C TYR A 488 -14.15 -21.61 -7.98
N ASP A 489 -15.13 -22.05 -8.73
CA ASP A 489 -16.13 -21.18 -9.36
C ASP A 489 -17.37 -21.09 -8.46
N PHE A 490 -17.79 -19.86 -8.16
CA PHE A 490 -18.92 -19.53 -7.28
C PHE A 490 -19.61 -18.22 -7.74
N ASP A 491 -20.87 -18.02 -7.39
CA ASP A 491 -21.58 -16.78 -7.70
C ASP A 491 -21.21 -15.65 -6.72
N ARG A 492 -21.32 -15.94 -5.44
CA ARG A 492 -20.96 -15.02 -4.36
C ARG A 492 -19.96 -15.72 -3.45
N PHE A 493 -19.10 -14.94 -2.86
CA PHE A 493 -18.19 -15.46 -1.85
C PHE A 493 -19.01 -15.92 -0.63
N ASP A 494 -18.86 -17.19 -0.28
CA ASP A 494 -19.37 -17.78 0.94
C ASP A 494 -18.23 -18.52 1.65
N ALA A 495 -17.84 -17.99 2.82
CA ALA A 495 -16.77 -18.58 3.61
C ALA A 495 -17.09 -20.03 4.02
N ALA A 496 -18.34 -20.37 4.31
CA ALA A 496 -18.76 -21.72 4.71
C ALA A 496 -18.57 -22.74 3.59
N GLU A 497 -18.65 -22.32 2.32
CA GLU A 497 -18.37 -23.20 1.16
C GLU A 497 -16.88 -23.31 0.83
N ILE A 498 -16.10 -22.26 1.12
CA ILE A 498 -14.68 -22.20 0.75
C ILE A 498 -13.80 -22.86 1.79
N LEU A 499 -14.08 -22.66 3.09
CA LEU A 499 -13.25 -23.19 4.18
C LEU A 499 -13.06 -24.71 4.12
N PRO A 500 -14.07 -25.54 3.80
CA PRO A 500 -13.87 -26.99 3.66
C PRO A 500 -12.92 -27.40 2.53
N MET A 501 -12.70 -26.52 1.53
CA MET A 501 -11.87 -26.85 0.37
C MET A 501 -10.38 -26.98 0.72
N PHE A 502 -9.91 -26.30 1.79
CA PHE A 502 -8.52 -26.37 2.23
C PHE A 502 -8.14 -27.81 2.62
N GLN A 503 -8.90 -28.40 3.50
CA GLN A 503 -8.72 -29.79 3.92
C GLN A 503 -8.98 -30.77 2.79
N LYS A 504 -10.11 -30.61 2.08
CA LYS A 504 -10.55 -31.57 1.05
C LYS A 504 -9.53 -31.72 -0.09
N HIS A 505 -8.89 -30.62 -0.49
CA HIS A 505 -8.01 -30.61 -1.67
C HIS A 505 -6.54 -30.40 -1.30
N HIS A 506 -6.18 -30.39 -0.01
CA HIS A 506 -4.82 -30.20 0.47
C HIS A 506 -4.15 -28.97 -0.14
N ILE A 507 -4.82 -27.82 -0.06
CA ILE A 507 -4.29 -26.54 -0.55
C ILE A 507 -3.04 -26.20 0.24
N THR A 508 -1.93 -25.92 -0.47
CA THR A 508 -0.61 -25.73 0.16
C THR A 508 -0.28 -24.24 0.39
N THR A 509 -0.77 -23.35 -0.48
CA THR A 509 -0.56 -21.91 -0.35
C THR A 509 -1.83 -21.15 -0.73
N PHE A 510 -2.08 -20.03 -0.04
CA PHE A 510 -3.33 -19.30 -0.17
C PHE A 510 -3.13 -17.79 -0.30
N CYS A 511 -3.94 -17.16 -1.14
CA CYS A 511 -4.00 -15.71 -1.26
C CYS A 511 -5.46 -15.24 -1.35
N ALA A 512 -5.81 -14.26 -0.52
CA ALA A 512 -7.12 -13.62 -0.60
C ALA A 512 -7.02 -12.11 -0.31
N PRO A 513 -7.93 -11.28 -0.84
CA PRO A 513 -8.05 -9.89 -0.42
C PRO A 513 -8.43 -9.77 1.06
N PRO A 514 -8.02 -8.70 1.77
CA PRO A 514 -8.39 -8.46 3.17
C PRO A 514 -9.90 -8.54 3.43
N THR A 515 -10.71 -8.04 2.52
CA THR A 515 -12.18 -8.13 2.61
C THR A 515 -12.66 -9.59 2.72
N MET A 516 -12.08 -10.52 1.95
CA MET A 516 -12.46 -11.94 2.02
C MET A 516 -11.98 -12.59 3.32
N LEU A 517 -10.80 -12.21 3.80
CA LEU A 517 -10.29 -12.67 5.10
C LEU A 517 -11.20 -12.24 6.25
N ARG A 518 -11.69 -10.99 6.22
CA ARG A 518 -12.69 -10.51 7.19
C ARG A 518 -13.99 -11.33 7.16
N MET A 519 -14.42 -11.76 5.98
CA MET A 519 -15.59 -12.63 5.87
C MET A 519 -15.31 -14.04 6.42
N MET A 520 -14.09 -14.56 6.22
CA MET A 520 -13.70 -15.87 6.72
C MET A 520 -13.66 -15.90 8.26
N ILE A 521 -13.07 -14.88 8.91
CA ILE A 521 -12.99 -14.84 10.39
C ILE A 521 -14.33 -14.63 11.09
N LYS A 522 -15.40 -14.25 10.37
CA LYS A 522 -16.78 -14.22 10.89
C LYS A 522 -17.35 -15.64 11.08
N GLN A 523 -16.76 -16.63 10.42
CA GLN A 523 -17.03 -18.04 10.69
C GLN A 523 -16.12 -18.51 11.83
N ASP A 524 -16.50 -19.58 12.49
CA ASP A 524 -15.61 -20.26 13.43
C ASP A 524 -14.56 -21.06 12.64
N ILE A 525 -13.51 -20.36 12.18
CA ILE A 525 -12.47 -20.94 11.32
C ILE A 525 -11.63 -21.99 12.04
N SER A 526 -11.64 -22.04 13.39
CA SER A 526 -10.95 -23.06 14.17
C SER A 526 -11.50 -24.48 13.96
N LYS A 527 -12.70 -24.60 13.38
CA LYS A 527 -13.33 -25.88 13.03
C LYS A 527 -12.79 -26.52 11.76
N TYR A 528 -12.00 -25.79 10.99
CA TYR A 528 -11.48 -26.24 9.70
C TYR A 528 -9.99 -26.55 9.79
N ASP A 529 -9.55 -27.57 9.08
CA ASP A 529 -8.16 -27.99 9.06
C ASP A 529 -7.37 -27.23 7.98
N PHE A 530 -6.40 -26.43 8.42
CA PHE A 530 -5.45 -25.69 7.58
C PHE A 530 -4.06 -26.33 7.57
N SER A 531 -3.88 -27.54 8.11
CA SER A 531 -2.56 -28.19 8.27
C SER A 531 -1.78 -28.36 6.96
N SER A 532 -2.48 -28.42 5.82
CA SER A 532 -1.86 -28.45 4.49
C SER A 532 -1.33 -27.10 4.03
N VAL A 533 -1.87 -25.97 4.57
CA VAL A 533 -1.49 -24.63 4.18
C VAL A 533 -0.19 -24.23 4.86
N ARG A 534 0.85 -24.00 4.07
CA ARG A 534 2.20 -23.66 4.57
C ARG A 534 2.47 -22.15 4.51
N HIS A 535 1.75 -21.42 3.66
CA HIS A 535 2.00 -20.02 3.44
C HIS A 535 0.75 -19.27 2.98
N MET A 536 0.61 -18.04 3.47
CA MET A 536 -0.57 -17.22 3.21
C MET A 536 -0.19 -15.78 2.89
N THR A 537 -0.87 -15.21 1.90
CA THR A 537 -0.59 -13.86 1.42
C THR A 537 -1.87 -13.06 1.23
N THR A 538 -1.74 -11.73 1.24
CA THR A 538 -2.82 -10.80 0.95
C THR A 538 -2.33 -9.58 0.17
N ALA A 539 -3.15 -9.07 -0.71
CA ALA A 539 -2.89 -7.82 -1.46
C ALA A 539 -4.19 -7.26 -2.03
N GLY A 540 -4.10 -6.02 -2.54
CA GLY A 540 -5.19 -5.30 -3.20
C GLY A 540 -5.82 -4.22 -2.33
N GLU A 541 -5.75 -4.39 -1.03
CA GLU A 541 -6.11 -3.45 0.03
C GLU A 541 -5.08 -3.63 1.15
N ALA A 542 -4.90 -2.65 2.02
CA ALA A 542 -4.09 -2.83 3.21
C ALA A 542 -4.82 -3.71 4.24
N LEU A 543 -4.09 -4.59 4.90
CA LEU A 543 -4.63 -5.53 5.88
C LEU A 543 -4.77 -4.85 7.25
N ASN A 544 -5.96 -4.91 7.82
CA ASN A 544 -6.14 -4.50 9.21
C ASN A 544 -5.39 -5.47 10.14
N PRO A 545 -4.53 -4.97 11.05
CA PRO A 545 -3.78 -5.80 11.99
C PRO A 545 -4.64 -6.73 12.85
N GLU A 546 -5.87 -6.33 13.18
CA GLU A 546 -6.78 -7.16 13.96
C GLU A 546 -7.26 -8.40 13.17
N VAL A 547 -7.51 -8.26 11.86
CA VAL A 547 -7.83 -9.40 10.99
C VAL A 547 -6.66 -10.38 10.94
N TYR A 548 -5.43 -9.88 10.88
CA TYR A 548 -4.22 -10.70 10.96
C TYR A 548 -4.19 -11.50 12.27
N ARG A 549 -4.31 -10.83 13.43
CA ARG A 549 -4.22 -11.48 14.75
C ARG A 549 -5.30 -12.54 14.96
N GLN A 550 -6.54 -12.25 14.57
CA GLN A 550 -7.64 -13.20 14.68
C GLN A 550 -7.41 -14.43 13.80
N PHE A 551 -6.92 -14.23 12.58
CA PHE A 551 -6.64 -15.33 11.67
C PHE A 551 -5.48 -16.21 12.18
N GLU A 552 -4.37 -15.59 12.60
CA GLU A 552 -3.21 -16.28 13.18
C GLU A 552 -3.59 -17.04 14.43
N LYS A 553 -4.35 -16.43 15.35
CA LYS A 553 -4.83 -17.08 16.57
C LYS A 553 -5.67 -18.34 16.29
N ALA A 554 -6.50 -18.31 15.25
CA ALA A 554 -7.40 -19.40 14.93
C ALA A 554 -6.75 -20.53 14.12
N THR A 555 -5.75 -20.22 13.29
CA THR A 555 -5.16 -21.16 12.32
C THR A 555 -3.67 -21.42 12.52
N GLY A 556 -2.96 -20.58 13.27
CA GLY A 556 -1.50 -20.58 13.35
C GLY A 556 -0.79 -20.02 12.10
N LEU A 557 -1.54 -19.55 11.10
CA LEU A 557 -1.00 -19.06 9.84
C LEU A 557 -0.74 -17.55 9.88
N GLN A 558 0.43 -17.17 9.42
CA GLN A 558 0.84 -15.79 9.25
C GLN A 558 0.45 -15.28 7.86
N ILE A 559 -0.09 -14.06 7.79
CA ILE A 559 -0.51 -13.44 6.53
C ILE A 559 0.55 -12.43 6.09
N LYS A 560 1.12 -12.62 4.91
CA LYS A 560 2.13 -11.76 4.35
C LYS A 560 1.53 -10.79 3.35
N GLU A 561 1.64 -9.49 3.66
CA GLU A 561 1.16 -8.44 2.77
C GLU A 561 2.07 -8.26 1.56
N GLY A 562 1.48 -7.76 0.46
CA GLY A 562 2.18 -7.32 -0.73
C GLY A 562 1.42 -6.22 -1.45
N PHE A 563 2.17 -5.31 -2.04
CA PHE A 563 1.69 -4.16 -2.78
C PHE A 563 2.10 -4.23 -4.26
N GLY A 564 1.21 -3.78 -5.11
CA GLY A 564 1.41 -3.57 -6.54
C GLY A 564 0.09 -3.15 -7.18
N GLN A 565 0.13 -2.95 -8.48
CA GLN A 565 -0.97 -2.36 -9.24
C GLN A 565 -1.35 -3.24 -10.44
N THR A 566 -2.37 -2.84 -11.18
CA THR A 566 -2.69 -3.42 -12.50
C THR A 566 -1.55 -3.19 -13.49
N GLU A 567 -0.86 -2.07 -13.34
CA GLU A 567 0.28 -1.62 -14.13
C GLU A 567 1.58 -2.38 -13.82
N SER A 568 1.60 -3.23 -12.78
CA SER A 568 2.81 -3.91 -12.32
C SER A 568 2.54 -5.33 -11.85
N THR A 569 3.61 -6.07 -11.56
CA THR A 569 3.58 -7.22 -10.66
C THR A 569 3.75 -6.72 -9.21
N MET A 570 4.01 -7.59 -8.24
CA MET A 570 4.26 -7.18 -6.86
C MET A 570 5.51 -6.29 -6.78
N ILE A 571 5.35 -5.04 -6.34
CA ILE A 571 6.43 -4.05 -6.21
C ILE A 571 7.11 -4.17 -4.84
N ILE A 572 6.31 -4.26 -3.79
CA ILE A 572 6.73 -4.34 -2.39
C ILE A 572 6.03 -5.52 -1.75
N GLY A 573 6.74 -6.33 -0.97
CA GLY A 573 6.13 -7.48 -0.31
C GLY A 573 6.94 -8.05 0.84
N ASN A 574 6.27 -8.79 1.70
CA ASN A 574 6.89 -9.57 2.76
C ASN A 574 7.38 -10.90 2.18
N LEU A 575 8.61 -10.91 1.69
CA LEU A 575 9.22 -12.08 1.05
C LEU A 575 9.57 -13.16 2.07
N VAL A 576 9.67 -14.41 1.60
CA VAL A 576 10.13 -15.55 2.38
C VAL A 576 11.56 -15.34 2.90
N GLY A 577 11.89 -15.98 4.03
CA GLY A 577 13.24 -15.91 4.60
C GLY A 577 13.55 -14.65 5.41
N LYS A 578 12.62 -13.71 5.48
CA LYS A 578 12.78 -12.47 6.27
C LYS A 578 11.66 -12.33 7.31
N PRO A 579 11.95 -11.71 8.46
CA PRO A 579 10.93 -11.25 9.38
C PRO A 579 9.95 -10.33 8.64
N HIS A 580 8.72 -10.23 9.14
CA HIS A 580 7.79 -9.23 8.65
C HIS A 580 7.19 -8.44 9.82
N LYS A 581 6.70 -7.25 9.53
CA LYS A 581 6.01 -6.39 10.51
C LYS A 581 4.53 -6.36 10.16
N ILE A 582 3.69 -6.60 11.14
CA ILE A 582 2.23 -6.62 10.95
C ILE A 582 1.76 -5.22 10.55
N GLY A 583 1.02 -5.11 9.44
CA GLY A 583 0.55 -3.85 8.86
C GLY A 583 1.54 -3.17 7.91
N ALA A 584 2.77 -3.69 7.78
CA ALA A 584 3.71 -3.21 6.76
C ALA A 584 3.52 -3.97 5.45
N MET A 585 3.56 -3.25 4.32
CA MET A 585 3.52 -3.88 2.99
C MET A 585 4.71 -4.81 2.74
N GLY A 586 5.84 -4.62 3.43
CA GLY A 586 7.08 -5.36 3.27
C GLY A 586 8.22 -4.51 2.72
N LYS A 587 9.12 -5.13 1.96
CA LYS A 587 10.29 -4.50 1.33
C LYS A 587 10.19 -4.56 -0.19
N PRO A 588 10.91 -3.69 -0.93
CA PRO A 588 10.96 -3.73 -2.38
C PRO A 588 11.36 -5.11 -2.91
N ALA A 589 10.65 -5.58 -3.93
CA ALA A 589 11.02 -6.79 -4.65
C ALA A 589 12.31 -6.55 -5.46
N PRO A 590 13.25 -7.52 -5.54
CA PRO A 590 14.56 -7.31 -6.13
C PRO A 590 14.58 -6.89 -7.60
N ILE A 591 13.47 -7.03 -8.31
CA ILE A 591 13.34 -6.58 -9.71
C ILE A 591 12.99 -5.09 -9.83
N TYR A 592 12.59 -4.43 -8.73
CA TYR A 592 12.17 -3.04 -8.73
C TYR A 592 13.10 -2.16 -7.89
N LYS A 593 13.61 -1.09 -8.49
CA LYS A 593 14.34 -0.04 -7.79
C LYS A 593 13.33 0.98 -7.27
N VAL A 594 12.81 0.77 -6.06
CA VAL A 594 11.77 1.59 -5.44
C VAL A 594 12.39 2.72 -4.63
N GLU A 595 11.89 3.93 -4.84
CA GLU A 595 12.22 5.13 -4.08
C GLU A 595 10.93 5.80 -3.58
N LEU A 596 11.04 6.70 -2.59
CA LEU A 596 9.94 7.54 -2.13
C LEU A 596 10.28 9.00 -2.41
N HIS A 597 9.42 9.69 -3.15
CA HIS A 597 9.66 11.08 -3.56
C HIS A 597 8.61 12.04 -2.99
N ASN A 598 9.06 13.26 -2.64
CA ASN A 598 8.18 14.36 -2.27
C ASN A 598 7.55 15.00 -3.54
N ALA A 599 6.73 16.04 -3.34
CA ALA A 599 6.07 16.74 -4.46
C ALA A 599 7.05 17.47 -5.40
N ASP A 600 8.27 17.74 -4.95
CA ASP A 600 9.32 18.39 -5.73
C ASP A 600 10.19 17.40 -6.51
N GLY A 601 9.88 16.10 -6.42
CA GLY A 601 10.60 14.99 -7.07
C GLY A 601 11.89 14.59 -6.36
N GLU A 602 12.10 15.03 -5.13
CA GLU A 602 13.27 14.67 -4.33
C GLU A 602 12.99 13.44 -3.47
N GLN A 603 14.01 12.58 -3.31
CA GLN A 603 13.91 11.42 -2.45
C GLN A 603 13.75 11.83 -0.98
N VAL A 604 12.72 11.33 -0.31
CA VAL A 604 12.47 11.59 1.11
C VAL A 604 13.39 10.77 2.02
N LYS A 605 13.53 11.22 3.26
CA LYS A 605 14.29 10.49 4.28
C LYS A 605 13.46 9.36 4.90
N THR A 606 14.15 8.47 5.62
CA THR A 606 13.50 7.45 6.47
C THR A 606 12.47 8.12 7.38
N SER A 607 11.30 7.52 7.54
CA SER A 607 10.12 7.98 8.27
C SER A 607 9.29 9.09 7.61
N GLU A 608 9.80 9.77 6.60
CA GLU A 608 9.02 10.75 5.85
C GLU A 608 8.15 10.04 4.80
N SER A 609 6.97 10.61 4.56
CA SER A 609 6.05 10.08 3.55
C SER A 609 6.37 10.65 2.18
N GLY A 610 6.40 9.77 1.17
CA GLY A 610 6.60 10.13 -0.23
C GLY A 610 5.79 9.26 -1.17
N GLU A 611 5.65 9.69 -2.41
CA GLU A 611 5.09 8.87 -3.47
C GLU A 611 6.03 7.70 -3.77
N ILE A 612 5.47 6.50 -3.90
CA ILE A 612 6.21 5.32 -4.36
C ILE A 612 6.51 5.50 -5.84
N VAL A 613 7.79 5.59 -6.18
CA VAL A 613 8.26 5.66 -7.58
C VAL A 613 9.20 4.51 -7.89
N ILE A 614 9.20 4.06 -9.14
CA ILE A 614 10.10 3.01 -9.62
C ILE A 614 11.12 3.66 -10.56
N ASN A 615 12.39 3.57 -10.20
CA ASN A 615 13.47 4.06 -11.03
C ASN A 615 13.64 3.16 -12.27
N VAL A 616 13.47 3.76 -13.46
CA VAL A 616 13.51 3.09 -14.76
C VAL A 616 14.56 3.69 -15.70
N LYS A 617 15.54 4.43 -15.16
CA LYS A 617 16.62 5.06 -15.95
C LYS A 617 17.48 4.02 -16.71
N ASP A 618 17.60 2.82 -16.15
CA ASP A 618 18.32 1.70 -16.77
C ASP A 618 17.40 0.78 -17.61
N GLY A 619 16.16 1.19 -17.85
CA GLY A 619 15.12 0.43 -18.56
C GLY A 619 14.02 -0.08 -17.63
N ALA A 620 12.85 -0.32 -18.21
CA ALA A 620 11.70 -0.86 -17.47
C ALA A 620 11.91 -2.34 -17.13
N PRO A 621 11.72 -2.77 -15.87
CA PRO A 621 11.83 -4.17 -15.49
C PRO A 621 10.69 -5.01 -16.10
N CYS A 622 10.93 -6.32 -16.30
CA CYS A 622 9.87 -7.25 -16.64
C CYS A 622 8.74 -7.18 -15.61
N GLY A 623 7.50 -7.12 -16.08
CA GLY A 623 6.33 -7.05 -15.20
C GLY A 623 5.78 -5.64 -14.98
N LEU A 624 6.49 -4.60 -15.39
CA LEU A 624 5.95 -3.25 -15.46
C LEU A 624 5.23 -3.05 -16.81
N PHE A 625 4.11 -2.33 -16.81
CA PHE A 625 3.32 -2.09 -18.01
C PHE A 625 4.05 -1.20 -19.02
N THR A 626 3.63 -1.26 -20.29
CA THR A 626 4.29 -0.52 -21.37
C THR A 626 3.69 0.87 -21.62
N GLY A 627 2.60 1.19 -20.94
CA GLY A 627 1.88 2.46 -21.05
C GLY A 627 0.37 2.26 -21.16
N TYR A 628 -0.36 3.37 -21.28
CA TYR A 628 -1.80 3.36 -21.48
C TYR A 628 -2.14 3.39 -22.97
N TYR A 629 -2.88 2.38 -23.43
CA TYR A 629 -3.26 2.25 -24.85
C TYR A 629 -4.11 3.44 -25.32
N GLY A 630 -3.65 4.10 -26.39
CA GLY A 630 -4.35 5.23 -26.99
C GLY A 630 -4.34 6.51 -26.14
N ASP A 631 -3.55 6.57 -25.07
CA ASP A 631 -3.47 7.73 -24.17
C ASP A 631 -2.01 8.04 -23.80
N GLU A 632 -1.30 8.68 -24.72
CA GLU A 632 0.10 9.06 -24.53
C GLU A 632 0.27 10.14 -23.45
N GLU A 633 -0.72 11.04 -23.30
CA GLU A 633 -0.66 12.09 -22.28
C GLU A 633 -0.70 11.47 -20.89
N LYS A 634 -1.65 10.57 -20.64
CA LYS A 634 -1.74 9.84 -19.38
C LYS A 634 -0.51 8.94 -19.13
N THR A 635 0.08 8.41 -20.18
CA THR A 635 1.34 7.66 -20.06
C THR A 635 2.47 8.57 -19.60
N LYS A 636 2.60 9.76 -20.17
CA LYS A 636 3.61 10.75 -19.77
C LYS A 636 3.39 11.30 -18.35
N GLU A 637 2.14 11.40 -17.89
CA GLU A 637 1.82 11.80 -16.51
C GLU A 637 2.39 10.84 -15.45
N VAL A 638 2.58 9.56 -15.78
CA VAL A 638 3.09 8.56 -14.84
C VAL A 638 4.49 8.05 -15.19
N TRP A 639 4.99 8.35 -16.41
CA TRP A 639 6.33 8.01 -16.88
C TRP A 639 7.09 9.29 -17.22
N HIS A 640 7.77 9.86 -16.25
CA HIS A 640 8.58 11.07 -16.46
C HIS A 640 9.82 11.05 -15.56
N ASP A 641 10.80 11.90 -15.86
CA ASP A 641 12.05 12.10 -15.12
C ASP A 641 12.87 10.82 -14.84
N GLY A 642 12.62 9.76 -15.63
CA GLY A 642 13.28 8.45 -15.46
C GLY A 642 12.66 7.59 -14.37
N TYR A 643 11.40 7.89 -14.00
CA TYR A 643 10.63 7.13 -13.01
C TYR A 643 9.25 6.75 -13.53
N TYR A 644 8.73 5.64 -13.01
CA TYR A 644 7.31 5.34 -13.03
C TYR A 644 6.69 5.78 -11.72
N HIS A 645 5.72 6.68 -11.78
CA HIS A 645 4.97 7.25 -10.67
C HIS A 645 3.72 6.42 -10.39
N THR A 646 3.65 5.81 -9.22
CA THR A 646 2.53 4.90 -8.89
C THR A 646 1.27 5.64 -8.47
N GLY A 647 1.39 6.89 -8.02
CA GLY A 647 0.32 7.66 -7.40
C GLY A 647 -0.09 7.14 -6.01
N ASP A 648 0.68 6.22 -5.42
CA ASP A 648 0.49 5.71 -4.06
C ASP A 648 1.56 6.27 -3.12
N VAL A 649 1.18 6.63 -1.90
CA VAL A 649 2.06 7.23 -0.88
C VAL A 649 2.37 6.21 0.19
N ALA A 650 3.63 6.15 0.60
CA ALA A 650 4.12 5.34 1.69
C ALA A 650 5.20 6.08 2.49
N TRP A 651 5.56 5.55 3.64
CA TRP A 651 6.80 5.88 4.34
C TRP A 651 7.61 4.61 4.60
N CYS A 652 8.92 4.76 4.77
CA CYS A 652 9.84 3.65 5.02
C CYS A 652 10.41 3.76 6.43
N ASP A 653 10.41 2.65 7.17
CA ASP A 653 11.00 2.62 8.49
C ASP A 653 12.52 2.36 8.45
N GLU A 654 13.16 2.39 9.61
CA GLU A 654 14.61 2.19 9.78
C GLU A 654 15.11 0.79 9.37
N ASP A 655 14.23 -0.21 9.37
CA ASP A 655 14.53 -1.58 8.94
C ASP A 655 14.26 -1.79 7.44
N GLY A 656 13.80 -0.74 6.74
CA GLY A 656 13.50 -0.77 5.31
C GLY A 656 12.12 -1.34 4.96
N TYR A 657 11.18 -1.41 5.92
CA TYR A 657 9.80 -1.79 5.64
C TYR A 657 8.97 -0.58 5.23
N TYR A 658 8.13 -0.76 4.23
CA TYR A 658 7.25 0.25 3.66
C TYR A 658 5.85 0.14 4.26
N TRP A 659 5.30 1.29 4.63
CA TRP A 659 3.98 1.43 5.28
C TRP A 659 3.07 2.27 4.41
N TYR A 660 1.91 1.74 4.07
CA TYR A 660 0.96 2.41 3.19
C TYR A 660 0.26 3.58 3.88
N VAL A 661 0.17 4.72 3.20
CA VAL A 661 -0.52 5.94 3.68
C VAL A 661 -1.83 6.15 2.93
N GLY A 662 -1.82 6.07 1.60
CA GLY A 662 -2.98 6.32 0.76
C GLY A 662 -2.59 6.63 -0.69
N ARG A 663 -3.57 7.06 -1.48
CA ARG A 663 -3.32 7.63 -2.80
C ARG A 663 -2.86 9.09 -2.65
N VAL A 664 -2.04 9.58 -3.57
CA VAL A 664 -1.64 11.00 -3.62
C VAL A 664 -2.87 11.92 -3.60
N ASP A 665 -3.93 11.54 -4.34
CA ASP A 665 -5.18 12.29 -4.44
C ASP A 665 -6.08 12.16 -3.21
N ASP A 666 -5.93 11.11 -2.41
CA ASP A 666 -6.77 10.81 -1.25
C ASP A 666 -6.19 11.37 0.07
N VAL A 667 -4.93 11.81 0.08
CA VAL A 667 -4.31 12.41 1.27
C VAL A 667 -5.02 13.72 1.62
N ILE A 668 -5.59 13.77 2.82
CA ILE A 668 -6.38 14.90 3.32
C ILE A 668 -5.45 15.99 3.83
N LYS A 669 -5.61 17.21 3.32
CA LYS A 669 -4.82 18.39 3.72
C LYS A 669 -5.68 19.28 4.61
N SER A 670 -5.63 19.07 5.92
CA SER A 670 -6.47 19.77 6.91
C SER A 670 -5.60 20.63 7.81
N SER A 671 -5.82 21.95 7.83
CA SER A 671 -5.10 22.89 8.71
C SER A 671 -3.58 22.72 8.67
N GLY A 672 -3.01 22.47 7.47
CA GLY A 672 -1.58 22.19 7.29
C GLY A 672 -1.12 20.79 7.68
N TYR A 673 -2.02 19.91 8.16
CA TYR A 673 -1.73 18.50 8.39
C TYR A 673 -1.95 17.67 7.12
N ARG A 674 -1.14 16.63 6.95
CA ARG A 674 -1.32 15.60 5.92
C ARG A 674 -1.82 14.32 6.58
N ILE A 675 -3.05 13.94 6.29
CA ILE A 675 -3.75 12.85 6.97
C ILE A 675 -4.05 11.75 5.97
N GLY A 676 -3.50 10.56 6.22
CA GLY A 676 -3.81 9.36 5.43
C GLY A 676 -5.19 8.81 5.81
N PRO A 677 -6.12 8.66 4.87
CA PRO A 677 -7.46 8.13 5.18
C PRO A 677 -7.41 6.71 5.72
N PHE A 678 -6.46 5.88 5.26
CA PHE A 678 -6.36 4.48 5.65
C PHE A 678 -6.07 4.29 7.16
N GLU A 679 -5.25 5.14 7.78
CA GLU A 679 -4.96 5.06 9.22
C GLU A 679 -6.24 5.23 10.04
N ILE A 680 -7.09 6.19 9.66
CA ILE A 680 -8.37 6.44 10.33
C ILE A 680 -9.35 5.30 10.08
N GLU A 681 -9.47 4.83 8.84
CA GLU A 681 -10.31 3.68 8.48
C GLU A 681 -9.92 2.45 9.32
N SER A 682 -8.61 2.20 9.49
CA SER A 682 -8.11 1.06 10.25
C SER A 682 -8.52 1.13 11.72
N VAL A 683 -8.40 2.30 12.34
CA VAL A 683 -8.79 2.51 13.74
C VAL A 683 -10.31 2.39 13.92
N ILE A 684 -11.11 2.99 13.04
CA ILE A 684 -12.58 2.88 13.12
C ILE A 684 -13.03 1.41 12.94
N MET A 685 -12.35 0.67 12.09
CA MET A 685 -12.66 -0.75 11.84
C MET A 685 -12.32 -1.69 13.02
N GLU A 686 -11.60 -1.24 14.05
CA GLU A 686 -11.39 -1.98 15.30
C GLU A 686 -12.66 -2.07 16.14
N LEU A 687 -13.61 -1.16 15.93
CA LEU A 687 -14.87 -1.11 16.68
C LEU A 687 -15.80 -2.26 16.25
N PRO A 688 -16.29 -3.08 17.19
CA PRO A 688 -17.01 -4.33 16.88
C PRO A 688 -18.33 -4.13 16.15
N TYR A 689 -18.90 -2.94 16.24
CA TYR A 689 -20.15 -2.57 15.59
C TYR A 689 -19.96 -1.92 14.21
N VAL A 690 -18.73 -1.76 13.74
CA VAL A 690 -18.42 -1.23 12.40
C VAL A 690 -18.24 -2.39 11.41
N LEU A 691 -19.03 -2.37 10.34
CA LEU A 691 -18.94 -3.33 9.26
C LEU A 691 -17.96 -2.87 8.17
N GLU A 692 -18.08 -1.59 7.76
CA GLU A 692 -17.24 -0.96 6.75
C GLU A 692 -17.06 0.52 7.08
N CYS A 693 -15.90 1.07 6.69
CA CYS A 693 -15.59 2.48 6.84
C CYS A 693 -14.85 2.99 5.62
N GLY A 694 -15.24 4.16 5.13
CA GLY A 694 -14.52 4.92 4.12
C GLY A 694 -14.29 6.35 4.60
N VAL A 695 -13.05 6.82 4.53
CA VAL A 695 -12.66 8.16 4.95
C VAL A 695 -12.32 9.00 3.73
N SER A 696 -12.87 10.21 3.68
CA SER A 696 -12.67 11.16 2.57
C SER A 696 -12.45 12.58 3.08
N ALA A 697 -11.93 13.42 2.20
CA ALA A 697 -11.82 14.85 2.43
C ALA A 697 -13.14 15.55 2.07
N VAL A 698 -13.55 16.53 2.89
CA VAL A 698 -14.60 17.47 2.55
C VAL A 698 -14.00 18.88 2.56
N PRO A 699 -14.26 19.72 1.54
CA PRO A 699 -13.79 21.11 1.53
C PRO A 699 -14.31 21.89 2.75
N ASP A 700 -13.44 22.71 3.34
CA ASP A 700 -13.73 23.59 4.47
C ASP A 700 -13.08 24.96 4.22
N GLU A 701 -13.85 26.03 4.41
CA GLU A 701 -13.39 27.40 4.10
C GLU A 701 -12.22 27.85 4.97
N VAL A 702 -12.13 27.34 6.20
CA VAL A 702 -11.12 27.73 7.18
C VAL A 702 -9.94 26.78 7.13
N ARG A 703 -10.18 25.48 6.99
CA ARG A 703 -9.18 24.41 7.14
C ARG A 703 -8.66 23.85 5.83
N GLY A 704 -9.17 24.35 4.70
CA GLY A 704 -8.94 23.78 3.38
C GLY A 704 -9.75 22.50 3.19
N GLN A 705 -9.50 21.47 4.02
CA GLN A 705 -10.25 20.22 4.03
C GLN A 705 -10.47 19.76 5.48
N ILE A 706 -11.54 18.99 5.70
CA ILE A 706 -11.80 18.27 6.96
C ILE A 706 -12.04 16.80 6.69
N VAL A 707 -11.78 15.99 7.72
CA VAL A 707 -11.94 14.53 7.66
C VAL A 707 -13.42 14.18 7.82
N LYS A 708 -13.94 13.35 6.91
CA LYS A 708 -15.26 12.75 6.96
C LYS A 708 -15.12 11.23 6.98
N ALA A 709 -15.81 10.55 7.90
CA ALA A 709 -15.95 9.11 7.94
C ALA A 709 -17.38 8.70 7.54
N SER A 710 -17.51 7.90 6.50
CA SER A 710 -18.75 7.25 6.08
C SER A 710 -18.70 5.79 6.54
N ILE A 711 -19.64 5.38 7.37
CA ILE A 711 -19.59 4.12 8.13
C ILE A 711 -20.83 3.28 7.87
N VAL A 712 -20.64 2.01 7.60
CA VAL A 712 -21.70 1.00 7.60
C VAL A 712 -21.64 0.23 8.91
N LEU A 713 -22.73 0.24 9.65
CA LEU A 713 -22.82 -0.47 10.93
C LEU A 713 -23.23 -1.94 10.73
N VAL A 714 -22.90 -2.77 11.69
CA VAL A 714 -23.36 -4.15 11.76
C VAL A 714 -24.88 -4.15 11.98
N ASN A 715 -25.59 -5.09 11.34
CA ASN A 715 -27.04 -5.21 11.46
C ASN A 715 -27.48 -5.28 12.94
N GLY A 716 -28.44 -4.44 13.30
CA GLY A 716 -28.96 -4.33 14.66
C GLY A 716 -28.29 -3.25 15.51
N THR A 717 -27.28 -2.54 14.98
CA THR A 717 -26.71 -1.35 15.64
C THR A 717 -27.40 -0.09 15.12
N GLU A 718 -27.92 0.73 16.01
CA GLU A 718 -28.56 2.01 15.66
C GLU A 718 -27.51 3.13 15.61
N GLY A 719 -27.51 3.90 14.53
CA GLY A 719 -26.58 5.01 14.32
C GLY A 719 -27.04 6.28 15.02
N THR A 720 -26.67 6.45 16.29
CA THR A 720 -27.04 7.62 17.09
C THR A 720 -25.95 8.71 17.09
N ASP A 721 -26.27 9.91 17.54
CA ASP A 721 -25.31 11.00 17.67
C ASP A 721 -24.30 10.72 18.81
N GLU A 722 -24.70 9.97 19.83
CA GLU A 722 -23.79 9.48 20.87
C GLU A 722 -22.74 8.54 20.29
N LEU A 723 -23.15 7.62 19.39
CA LEU A 723 -22.24 6.71 18.73
C LEU A 723 -21.26 7.44 17.81
N LYS A 724 -21.68 8.53 17.13
CA LYS A 724 -20.76 9.37 16.36
C LYS A 724 -19.68 9.99 17.24
N LYS A 725 -20.07 10.51 18.41
CA LYS A 725 -19.12 11.08 19.38
C LYS A 725 -18.17 10.03 19.95
N GLU A 726 -18.66 8.82 20.23
CA GLU A 726 -17.84 7.70 20.67
C GLU A 726 -16.76 7.37 19.64
N ILE A 727 -17.13 7.24 18.36
CA ILE A 727 -16.19 6.98 17.25
C ILE A 727 -15.18 8.13 17.13
N GLN A 728 -15.62 9.38 17.21
CA GLN A 728 -14.73 10.55 17.14
C GLN A 728 -13.72 10.54 18.28
N ASN A 729 -14.15 10.26 19.50
CA ASN A 729 -13.29 10.19 20.67
C ASN A 729 -12.32 8.99 20.57
N TYR A 730 -12.81 7.83 20.12
CA TYR A 730 -11.96 6.66 19.92
C TYR A 730 -10.81 6.95 18.94
N VAL A 731 -11.10 7.63 17.82
CA VAL A 731 -10.05 8.02 16.87
C VAL A 731 -9.07 9.03 17.50
N LYS A 732 -9.54 10.00 18.28
CA LYS A 732 -8.67 10.96 19.00
C LYS A 732 -7.72 10.25 19.96
N GLU A 733 -8.21 9.26 20.70
CA GLU A 733 -7.42 8.50 21.68
C GLU A 733 -6.40 7.56 21.02
N LYS A 734 -6.76 7.00 19.88
CA LYS A 734 -5.92 6.00 19.16
C LYS A 734 -4.95 6.60 18.16
N THR A 735 -5.19 7.84 17.75
CA THR A 735 -4.35 8.58 16.79
C THR A 735 -3.99 9.95 17.35
N ALA A 736 -3.42 10.83 16.50
CA ALA A 736 -3.28 12.23 16.91
C ALA A 736 -4.64 12.94 16.84
N PRO A 737 -4.95 13.85 17.80
CA PRO A 737 -6.26 14.50 17.92
C PRO A 737 -6.75 15.16 16.62
N TYR A 738 -5.88 15.75 15.82
CA TYR A 738 -6.24 16.42 14.57
C TYR A 738 -6.71 15.44 13.46
N LYS A 739 -6.52 14.13 13.62
CA LYS A 739 -6.91 13.09 12.65
C LYS A 739 -8.36 12.65 12.80
N TYR A 740 -9.07 13.04 13.87
CA TYR A 740 -10.43 12.59 14.10
C TYR A 740 -11.40 13.06 12.99
N PRO A 741 -12.38 12.23 12.60
CA PRO A 741 -13.38 12.64 11.62
C PRO A 741 -14.31 13.69 12.22
N ARG A 742 -14.31 14.91 11.65
CA ARG A 742 -15.25 15.97 12.06
C ARG A 742 -16.66 15.67 11.64
N ILE A 743 -16.82 14.94 10.56
CA ILE A 743 -18.10 14.46 10.06
C ILE A 743 -18.10 12.93 10.15
N VAL A 744 -19.15 12.39 10.80
CA VAL A 744 -19.42 10.94 10.81
C VAL A 744 -20.83 10.74 10.26
N GLU A 745 -20.93 9.97 9.16
CA GLU A 745 -22.19 9.60 8.54
C GLU A 745 -22.36 8.09 8.56
N PHE A 746 -23.54 7.63 8.97
CA PHE A 746 -23.94 6.24 8.84
C PHE A 746 -24.64 6.03 7.50
N LYS A 747 -24.22 4.99 6.77
CA LYS A 747 -24.75 4.62 5.45
C LYS A 747 -25.21 3.16 5.46
N GLU A 748 -26.18 2.84 4.62
CA GLU A 748 -26.59 1.44 4.39
C GLU A 748 -25.51 0.67 3.60
N SER A 749 -24.81 1.34 2.69
CA SER A 749 -23.71 0.80 1.92
C SER A 749 -22.78 1.92 1.46
N LEU A 750 -21.50 1.60 1.21
CA LEU A 750 -20.54 2.53 0.63
C LEU A 750 -20.48 2.37 -0.89
N PRO A 751 -20.26 3.46 -1.65
CA PRO A 751 -20.02 3.39 -3.09
C PRO A 751 -18.71 2.64 -3.35
N LYS A 752 -18.79 1.64 -4.22
CA LYS A 752 -17.63 0.80 -4.55
C LYS A 752 -17.40 0.77 -6.04
N THR A 753 -16.15 0.60 -6.41
CA THR A 753 -15.80 0.21 -7.78
C THR A 753 -16.31 -1.20 -8.04
N VAL A 754 -16.34 -1.60 -9.32
CA VAL A 754 -16.66 -2.98 -9.70
C VAL A 754 -15.70 -3.99 -9.04
N SER A 755 -14.48 -3.56 -8.66
CA SER A 755 -13.50 -4.37 -7.90
C SER A 755 -13.77 -4.47 -6.39
N GLY A 756 -14.79 -3.79 -5.88
CA GLY A 756 -15.13 -3.75 -4.46
C GLY A 756 -14.37 -2.70 -3.65
N LYS A 757 -13.49 -1.90 -4.27
CA LYS A 757 -12.79 -0.80 -3.59
C LYS A 757 -13.72 0.39 -3.36
N ILE A 758 -13.62 1.01 -2.21
CA ILE A 758 -14.40 2.20 -1.86
C ILE A 758 -14.02 3.37 -2.78
N GLN A 759 -15.02 3.99 -3.39
CA GLN A 759 -14.87 5.19 -4.22
C GLN A 759 -14.95 6.42 -3.30
N ARG A 760 -13.79 6.86 -2.75
CA ARG A 760 -13.74 7.97 -1.79
C ARG A 760 -14.25 9.28 -2.37
N ASN A 761 -14.09 9.50 -3.66
CA ASN A 761 -14.63 10.67 -4.36
C ASN A 761 -16.16 10.71 -4.47
N LYS A 762 -16.84 9.65 -4.04
CA LYS A 762 -18.31 9.55 -3.99
C LYS A 762 -18.88 9.43 -2.57
N LEU A 763 -18.01 9.54 -1.54
CA LEU A 763 -18.40 9.49 -0.12
C LEU A 763 -19.04 10.78 0.38
#